data_f55dec4f46fdb70ab87d95ee4ed1edc6
#
_entry.id   f55dec4f46fdb70ab87d95ee4ed1edc6
#
_cell.length_a   1.000
_cell.length_b   1.000
_cell.length_c   1.000
_cell.angle_alpha   90.00
_cell.angle_beta   90.00
_cell.angle_gamma   90.00
#
_symmetry.space_group_name_H-M   'P 1'
#
loop_
_entity.id
_entity.type
_entity.pdbx_description
1 polymer ?
#
loop_
_entity_poly.entity_id
_entity_poly.type
_entity_poly.pdbx_seq_one_letter_code
_entity_poly.pdbx_strand_id
1 'polypeptide(L)'
;MNSTTMNIPAQAQAKFREGLALHQQGQLAPAQALYEQVLQLIPTHFDALYLSGVLAAESNNPEGALVMFDKAIDSVPTHVNAHIDRGMVLCKLGRHGPALQNFEKALTLAPNNSEAYYGLGSAHMQMEEHETALQYFDRALALAPNYPEAHGDRGAVLQSLGRLDEALQSIERAIALAPTVEVNHYNRGFVLSALGRNDEAMTSYDKAIELKPDYATAYNNRGNLNWTLTRHRAAIEDFDAALSIKPDLPDLFGMRLHMKMAVCDWPALEAQKKLLVEMIDRGERAASPFAAMAALDTLDMQRKCAQIWLKSKRVAGAALGSLRKPPRHKRIRVAYVSSEFRESPAAYNMVGLFENHDRTRFETIAISAGPDNPGEMRSRLKRAFDVFVDAGKKSDIAIAALMREMEIDIAVDSMGPTGDDRTGIFIARGAPIQVNHFGFASGASHFEYIVADPIAIPPDHRAYYLEKMASLPHTLFATDRERRIAERTPTRAEAGLPEDGFVFCSFNNSYKITPEVFDVWMRLLNKVPGSVLWLRGTNSLMPGNLREEAHKRGIDPARLVFAPIAPKMEDHLARLRLADLFVDCFAFNAQTTASDALWAGVPVLTCLGPTMVSRVAGGLLNAIDMPELITRTHDQYEALAFSLATEPRRLAQIRAKLAENRLCKPLFDTPLFTRHLENAYTQMYERYQADLPIEDIQVRA
;
A
#
# COMPACT_ATOMS: atom_id res chain seq x y z
N MET A 1 -30.45 -49.34 -58.74
CA MET A 1 -29.35 -48.94 -57.81
C MET A 1 -28.77 -47.69 -58.37
N ASN A 2 -29.28 -46.54 -58.05
CA ASN A 2 -28.67 -45.23 -58.38
C ASN A 2 -28.09 -44.66 -57.09
N SER A 3 -26.83 -44.90 -56.87
CA SER A 3 -26.02 -44.10 -55.89
C SER A 3 -25.74 -42.73 -56.49
N THR A 4 -26.56 -41.76 -56.12
CA THR A 4 -26.28 -40.35 -56.40
C THR A 4 -25.02 -39.99 -55.59
N THR A 5 -23.82 -40.13 -56.18
CA THR A 5 -22.59 -39.55 -55.67
C THR A 5 -22.75 -38.04 -55.76
N MET A 6 -23.12 -37.40 -54.61
CA MET A 6 -23.04 -35.95 -54.51
C MET A 6 -21.61 -35.54 -54.92
N ASN A 7 -21.51 -34.56 -55.79
CA ASN A 7 -20.26 -33.88 -56.13
C ASN A 7 -19.63 -33.30 -54.85
N ILE A 8 -18.30 -33.41 -54.70
CA ILE A 8 -17.53 -32.99 -53.51
C ILE A 8 -17.94 -31.59 -52.99
N PRO A 9 -18.10 -30.55 -53.82
CA PRO A 9 -18.60 -29.27 -53.39
C PRO A 9 -20.01 -29.32 -52.75
N ALA A 10 -20.93 -30.10 -53.29
CA ALA A 10 -22.29 -30.22 -52.74
C ALA A 10 -22.30 -30.97 -51.41
N GLN A 11 -21.46 -31.97 -51.23
CA GLN A 11 -21.29 -32.67 -49.95
C GLN A 11 -20.64 -31.82 -48.89
N ALA A 12 -19.61 -31.05 -49.22
CA ALA A 12 -18.96 -30.10 -48.32
C ALA A 12 -19.98 -29.01 -47.88
N GLN A 13 -20.76 -28.47 -48.82
CA GLN A 13 -21.74 -27.44 -48.53
C GLN A 13 -22.88 -27.95 -47.61
N ALA A 14 -23.33 -29.20 -47.75
CA ALA A 14 -24.32 -29.77 -46.86
C ALA A 14 -23.79 -29.93 -45.44
N LYS A 15 -22.56 -30.47 -45.27
CA LYS A 15 -21.88 -30.57 -43.96
C LYS A 15 -21.63 -29.24 -43.32
N PHE A 16 -21.22 -28.25 -44.10
CA PHE A 16 -20.98 -26.89 -43.62
C PHE A 16 -22.26 -26.27 -43.03
N ARG A 17 -23.41 -26.37 -43.75
CA ARG A 17 -24.69 -25.87 -43.25
C ARG A 17 -25.14 -26.55 -41.96
N GLU A 18 -24.96 -27.87 -41.86
CA GLU A 18 -25.25 -28.62 -40.66
C GLU A 18 -24.36 -28.20 -39.48
N GLY A 19 -23.05 -28.07 -39.73
CA GLY A 19 -22.10 -27.57 -38.75
C GLY A 19 -22.43 -26.15 -38.26
N LEU A 20 -22.82 -25.25 -39.16
CA LEU A 20 -23.21 -23.88 -38.82
C LEU A 20 -24.51 -23.88 -37.95
N ALA A 21 -25.49 -24.74 -38.26
CA ALA A 21 -26.68 -24.84 -37.45
C ALA A 21 -26.41 -25.37 -36.04
N LEU A 22 -25.52 -26.35 -35.90
CA LEU A 22 -25.06 -26.85 -34.60
C LEU A 22 -24.28 -25.78 -33.80
N HIS A 23 -23.42 -25.03 -34.48
CA HIS A 23 -22.71 -23.92 -33.88
C HIS A 23 -23.67 -22.87 -33.31
N GLN A 24 -24.67 -22.45 -34.08
CA GLN A 24 -25.72 -21.50 -33.62
C GLN A 24 -26.57 -22.04 -32.46
N GLN A 25 -26.65 -23.38 -32.29
CA GLN A 25 -27.30 -24.03 -31.15
C GLN A 25 -26.35 -24.19 -29.93
N GLY A 26 -25.10 -23.69 -29.98
CA GLY A 26 -24.11 -23.86 -28.93
C GLY A 26 -23.49 -25.25 -28.84
N GLN A 27 -23.75 -26.12 -29.84
CA GLN A 27 -23.19 -27.48 -29.89
C GLN A 27 -21.80 -27.46 -30.55
N LEU A 28 -20.79 -26.93 -29.80
CA LEU A 28 -19.48 -26.58 -30.34
C LEU A 28 -18.70 -27.80 -30.86
N ALA A 29 -18.64 -28.90 -30.08
CA ALA A 29 -17.89 -30.09 -30.49
C ALA A 29 -18.44 -30.80 -31.73
N PRO A 30 -19.78 -31.04 -31.89
CA PRO A 30 -20.34 -31.54 -33.13
C PRO A 30 -20.13 -30.59 -34.31
N ALA A 31 -20.22 -29.27 -34.12
CA ALA A 31 -19.96 -28.29 -35.17
C ALA A 31 -18.51 -28.36 -35.65
N GLN A 32 -17.55 -28.44 -34.75
CA GLN A 32 -16.11 -28.58 -35.05
C GLN A 32 -15.85 -29.84 -35.90
N ALA A 33 -16.44 -30.99 -35.52
CA ALA A 33 -16.26 -32.24 -36.27
C ALA A 33 -16.80 -32.14 -37.72
N LEU A 34 -17.87 -31.38 -37.94
CA LEU A 34 -18.39 -31.16 -39.29
C LEU A 34 -17.51 -30.20 -40.08
N TYR A 35 -17.00 -29.14 -39.48
CA TYR A 35 -16.04 -28.24 -40.14
C TYR A 35 -14.74 -28.97 -40.51
N GLU A 36 -14.24 -29.87 -39.69
CA GLU A 36 -13.09 -30.75 -40.02
C GLU A 36 -13.38 -31.63 -41.21
N GLN A 37 -14.59 -32.23 -41.31
CA GLN A 37 -15.00 -33.01 -42.46
C GLN A 37 -15.11 -32.16 -43.73
N VAL A 38 -15.56 -30.92 -43.63
CA VAL A 38 -15.53 -29.96 -44.76
C VAL A 38 -14.14 -29.72 -45.20
N LEU A 39 -13.17 -29.49 -44.27
CA LEU A 39 -11.77 -29.24 -44.57
C LEU A 39 -11.02 -30.46 -45.11
N GLN A 40 -11.45 -31.68 -44.78
CA GLN A 40 -10.99 -32.89 -45.41
C GLN A 40 -11.42 -32.98 -46.90
N LEU A 41 -12.60 -32.46 -47.24
CA LEU A 41 -13.07 -32.42 -48.61
C LEU A 41 -12.51 -31.24 -49.39
N ILE A 42 -12.43 -30.08 -48.78
CA ILE A 42 -11.96 -28.82 -49.37
C ILE A 42 -11.04 -28.11 -48.33
N PRO A 43 -9.74 -28.38 -48.33
CA PRO A 43 -8.80 -27.84 -47.33
C PRO A 43 -8.73 -26.31 -47.25
N THR A 44 -9.11 -25.61 -48.31
CA THR A 44 -9.12 -24.15 -48.45
C THR A 44 -10.49 -23.52 -48.32
N HIS A 45 -11.48 -24.25 -47.76
CA HIS A 45 -12.85 -23.71 -47.57
C HIS A 45 -12.81 -22.62 -46.51
N PHE A 46 -12.86 -21.36 -46.94
CA PHE A 46 -12.68 -20.20 -46.08
C PHE A 46 -13.61 -20.21 -44.86
N ASP A 47 -14.91 -20.33 -45.07
CA ASP A 47 -15.89 -20.25 -43.96
C ASP A 47 -15.66 -21.37 -42.91
N ALA A 48 -15.29 -22.58 -43.35
CA ALA A 48 -14.98 -23.67 -42.41
C ALA A 48 -13.72 -23.43 -41.64
N LEU A 49 -12.66 -22.87 -42.27
CA LEU A 49 -11.41 -22.46 -41.61
C LEU A 49 -11.69 -21.34 -40.59
N TYR A 50 -12.39 -20.30 -41.02
CA TYR A 50 -12.69 -19.13 -40.19
C TYR A 50 -13.54 -19.53 -38.98
N LEU A 51 -14.66 -20.26 -39.17
CA LEU A 51 -15.51 -20.67 -38.04
C LEU A 51 -14.83 -21.73 -37.14
N SER A 52 -13.96 -22.57 -37.67
CA SER A 52 -13.10 -23.42 -36.81
C SER A 52 -12.17 -22.62 -35.94
N GLY A 53 -11.65 -21.50 -36.44
CA GLY A 53 -10.88 -20.53 -35.66
C GLY A 53 -11.68 -19.88 -34.54
N VAL A 54 -12.89 -19.43 -34.85
CA VAL A 54 -13.84 -18.86 -33.86
C VAL A 54 -14.16 -19.90 -32.78
N LEU A 55 -14.54 -21.11 -33.14
CA LEU A 55 -14.81 -22.20 -32.19
C LEU A 55 -13.63 -22.54 -31.31
N ALA A 56 -12.41 -22.56 -31.86
CA ALA A 56 -11.21 -22.79 -31.09
C ALA A 56 -10.98 -21.67 -30.07
N ALA A 57 -11.20 -20.40 -30.43
CA ALA A 57 -11.10 -19.26 -29.55
C ALA A 57 -12.14 -19.31 -28.40
N GLU A 58 -13.41 -19.67 -28.70
CA GLU A 58 -14.50 -19.87 -27.74
C GLU A 58 -14.21 -21.05 -26.80
N SER A 59 -13.59 -22.12 -27.30
CA SER A 59 -13.21 -23.32 -26.55
C SER A 59 -11.91 -23.14 -25.76
N ASN A 60 -11.46 -21.91 -25.57
CA ASN A 60 -10.20 -21.55 -24.88
C ASN A 60 -8.94 -22.23 -25.43
N ASN A 61 -8.89 -22.42 -26.75
CA ASN A 61 -7.73 -22.93 -27.49
C ASN A 61 -7.18 -21.84 -28.44
N PRO A 62 -6.51 -20.80 -27.92
CA PRO A 62 -6.08 -19.65 -28.73
C PRO A 62 -5.02 -20.02 -29.77
N GLU A 63 -4.11 -20.95 -29.50
CA GLU A 63 -3.10 -21.38 -30.49
C GLU A 63 -3.75 -22.14 -31.65
N GLY A 64 -4.74 -23.01 -31.37
CA GLY A 64 -5.54 -23.66 -32.41
C GLY A 64 -6.32 -22.66 -33.25
N ALA A 65 -6.86 -21.60 -32.63
CA ALA A 65 -7.56 -20.54 -33.34
C ALA A 65 -6.64 -19.81 -34.31
N LEU A 66 -5.41 -19.45 -33.88
CA LEU A 66 -4.42 -18.81 -34.77
C LEU A 66 -4.11 -19.63 -36.01
N VAL A 67 -3.90 -20.95 -35.86
CA VAL A 67 -3.63 -21.85 -36.99
C VAL A 67 -4.78 -21.83 -38.00
N MET A 68 -6.01 -21.79 -37.53
CA MET A 68 -7.17 -21.74 -38.42
C MET A 68 -7.38 -20.39 -39.08
N PHE A 69 -7.18 -19.30 -38.33
CA PHE A 69 -7.24 -17.93 -38.88
C PHE A 69 -6.08 -17.69 -39.88
N ASP A 70 -4.87 -18.21 -39.66
CA ASP A 70 -3.78 -18.13 -40.64
C ASP A 70 -4.20 -18.75 -41.98
N LYS A 71 -4.73 -19.98 -41.95
CA LYS A 71 -5.20 -20.64 -43.15
C LYS A 71 -6.38 -19.95 -43.83
N ALA A 72 -7.29 -19.38 -43.01
CA ALA A 72 -8.42 -18.59 -43.52
C ALA A 72 -7.93 -17.32 -44.23
N ILE A 73 -7.00 -16.60 -43.66
CA ILE A 73 -6.39 -15.39 -44.25
C ILE A 73 -5.57 -15.74 -45.51
N ASP A 74 -4.84 -16.85 -45.49
CA ASP A 74 -4.15 -17.33 -46.70
C ASP A 74 -5.15 -17.65 -47.85
N SER A 75 -6.31 -18.15 -47.52
CA SER A 75 -7.39 -18.44 -48.50
C SER A 75 -8.07 -17.18 -49.01
N VAL A 76 -8.37 -16.20 -48.07
CA VAL A 76 -9.03 -14.92 -48.41
C VAL A 76 -8.36 -13.79 -47.65
N PRO A 77 -7.25 -13.22 -48.19
CA PRO A 77 -6.47 -12.18 -47.51
C PRO A 77 -7.18 -10.86 -47.27
N THR A 78 -8.33 -10.65 -47.90
CA THR A 78 -9.13 -9.42 -47.81
C THR A 78 -10.30 -9.52 -46.81
N HIS A 79 -10.40 -10.62 -46.08
CA HIS A 79 -11.52 -10.81 -45.15
C HIS A 79 -11.23 -10.06 -43.81
N VAL A 80 -11.93 -8.97 -43.60
CA VAL A 80 -11.72 -8.02 -42.50
C VAL A 80 -11.82 -8.69 -41.13
N ASN A 81 -12.92 -9.44 -40.88
CA ASN A 81 -13.15 -10.07 -39.57
C ASN A 81 -12.11 -11.15 -39.22
N ALA A 82 -11.55 -11.86 -40.22
CA ALA A 82 -10.50 -12.83 -39.96
C ALA A 82 -9.21 -12.16 -39.40
N HIS A 83 -8.89 -10.97 -39.90
CA HIS A 83 -7.80 -10.16 -39.32
C HIS A 83 -8.13 -9.64 -37.92
N ILE A 84 -9.38 -9.18 -37.68
CA ILE A 84 -9.83 -8.70 -36.36
C ILE A 84 -9.75 -9.81 -35.34
N ASP A 85 -10.39 -10.96 -35.62
CA ASP A 85 -10.46 -12.07 -34.67
C ASP A 85 -9.08 -12.65 -34.37
N ARG A 86 -8.22 -12.75 -35.41
CA ARG A 86 -6.82 -13.14 -35.23
C ARG A 86 -6.08 -12.14 -34.34
N GLY A 87 -6.29 -10.85 -34.53
CA GLY A 87 -5.74 -9.78 -33.68
C GLY A 87 -6.21 -9.90 -32.23
N MET A 88 -7.49 -10.16 -31.98
CA MET A 88 -8.04 -10.36 -30.65
C MET A 88 -7.43 -11.58 -29.94
N VAL A 89 -7.26 -12.70 -30.67
CA VAL A 89 -6.59 -13.90 -30.13
C VAL A 89 -5.11 -13.62 -29.80
N LEU A 90 -4.41 -12.86 -30.64
CA LEU A 90 -3.03 -12.44 -30.39
C LEU A 90 -2.91 -11.55 -29.14
N CYS A 91 -3.86 -10.62 -28.91
CA CYS A 91 -3.95 -9.85 -27.67
C CYS A 91 -4.12 -10.78 -26.45
N LYS A 92 -5.01 -11.75 -26.53
CA LYS A 92 -5.22 -12.74 -25.46
C LYS A 92 -3.95 -13.55 -25.13
N LEU A 93 -3.07 -13.75 -26.12
CA LEU A 93 -1.76 -14.40 -25.94
C LEU A 93 -0.63 -13.43 -25.57
N GLY A 94 -0.89 -12.15 -25.36
CA GLY A 94 0.12 -11.14 -25.07
C GLY A 94 1.05 -10.80 -26.27
N ARG A 95 0.67 -11.20 -27.50
CA ARG A 95 1.43 -10.95 -28.73
C ARG A 95 0.99 -9.64 -29.39
N HIS A 96 1.20 -8.51 -28.69
CA HIS A 96 0.60 -7.22 -29.06
C HIS A 96 1.10 -6.69 -30.41
N GLY A 97 2.39 -6.77 -30.74
CA GLY A 97 2.92 -6.29 -32.03
C GLY A 97 2.23 -6.92 -33.24
N PRO A 98 2.18 -8.25 -33.36
CA PRO A 98 1.38 -8.93 -34.38
C PRO A 98 -0.12 -8.61 -34.33
N ALA A 99 -0.71 -8.38 -33.15
CA ALA A 99 -2.11 -7.99 -33.03
C ALA A 99 -2.36 -6.63 -33.69
N LEU A 100 -1.54 -5.61 -33.39
CA LEU A 100 -1.64 -4.28 -34.01
C LEU A 100 -1.59 -4.36 -35.53
N GLN A 101 -0.66 -5.13 -36.11
CA GLN A 101 -0.55 -5.33 -37.56
C GLN A 101 -1.83 -5.89 -38.17
N ASN A 102 -2.51 -6.80 -37.48
CA ASN A 102 -3.80 -7.37 -37.95
C ASN A 102 -4.92 -6.33 -37.93
N PHE A 103 -5.05 -5.56 -36.86
CA PHE A 103 -6.04 -4.49 -36.78
C PHE A 103 -5.79 -3.37 -37.80
N GLU A 104 -4.53 -2.98 -38.02
CA GLU A 104 -4.14 -2.02 -39.05
C GLU A 104 -4.46 -2.55 -40.47
N LYS A 105 -4.24 -3.86 -40.70
CA LYS A 105 -4.63 -4.49 -41.95
C LYS A 105 -6.15 -4.49 -42.14
N ALA A 106 -6.90 -4.78 -41.09
CA ALA A 106 -8.38 -4.69 -41.12
C ALA A 106 -8.84 -3.27 -41.46
N LEU A 107 -8.21 -2.23 -40.88
CA LEU A 107 -8.53 -0.82 -41.19
C LEU A 107 -8.07 -0.40 -42.59
N THR A 108 -6.99 -0.98 -43.12
CA THR A 108 -6.61 -0.79 -44.53
C THR A 108 -7.70 -1.29 -45.47
N LEU A 109 -8.36 -2.41 -45.12
CA LEU A 109 -9.44 -3.01 -45.89
C LEU A 109 -10.79 -2.33 -45.66
N ALA A 110 -11.05 -1.91 -44.41
CA ALA A 110 -12.30 -1.28 -43.98
C ALA A 110 -11.99 -0.09 -43.03
N PRO A 111 -11.74 1.11 -43.51
CA PRO A 111 -11.28 2.26 -42.71
C PRO A 111 -12.25 2.73 -41.61
N ASN A 112 -13.51 2.38 -41.67
CA ASN A 112 -14.55 2.75 -40.71
C ASN A 112 -15.04 1.55 -39.89
N ASN A 113 -14.20 0.57 -39.65
CA ASN A 113 -14.56 -0.60 -38.84
C ASN A 113 -14.32 -0.32 -37.34
N SER A 114 -15.41 -0.25 -36.57
CA SER A 114 -15.38 0.06 -35.13
C SER A 114 -14.71 -1.04 -34.30
N GLU A 115 -14.83 -2.32 -34.71
CA GLU A 115 -14.24 -3.47 -33.98
C GLU A 115 -12.71 -3.45 -34.12
N ALA A 116 -12.19 -3.08 -35.30
CA ALA A 116 -10.75 -2.94 -35.50
C ALA A 116 -10.15 -1.78 -34.67
N TYR A 117 -10.85 -0.66 -34.57
CA TYR A 117 -10.43 0.42 -33.64
C TYR A 117 -10.53 -0.01 -32.18
N TYR A 118 -11.57 -0.73 -31.78
CA TYR A 118 -11.67 -1.31 -30.45
C TYR A 118 -10.50 -2.27 -30.15
N GLY A 119 -10.15 -3.13 -31.12
CA GLY A 119 -9.00 -4.04 -31.00
C GLY A 119 -7.66 -3.30 -30.81
N LEU A 120 -7.43 -2.20 -31.55
CA LEU A 120 -6.26 -1.35 -31.35
C LEU A 120 -6.28 -0.75 -29.93
N GLY A 121 -7.40 -0.20 -29.48
CA GLY A 121 -7.56 0.34 -28.13
C GLY A 121 -7.26 -0.71 -27.06
N SER A 122 -7.78 -1.92 -27.23
CA SER A 122 -7.54 -3.03 -26.29
C SER A 122 -6.07 -3.47 -26.27
N ALA A 123 -5.40 -3.54 -27.41
CA ALA A 123 -3.98 -3.87 -27.50
C ALA A 123 -3.10 -2.81 -26.80
N HIS A 124 -3.34 -1.52 -27.07
CA HIS A 124 -2.62 -0.42 -26.39
C HIS A 124 -2.92 -0.36 -24.90
N MET A 125 -4.15 -0.64 -24.47
CA MET A 125 -4.52 -0.72 -23.06
C MET A 125 -3.70 -1.82 -22.34
N GLN A 126 -3.55 -3.00 -22.95
CA GLN A 126 -2.73 -4.08 -22.41
C GLN A 126 -1.22 -3.78 -22.40
N MET A 127 -0.77 -2.87 -23.28
CA MET A 127 0.60 -2.32 -23.29
C MET A 127 0.79 -1.15 -22.30
N GLU A 128 -0.24 -0.82 -21.52
CA GLU A 128 -0.27 0.33 -20.59
C GLU A 128 -0.10 1.71 -21.29
N GLU A 129 -0.36 1.78 -22.59
CA GLU A 129 -0.32 3.01 -23.40
C GLU A 129 -1.69 3.71 -23.38
N HIS A 130 -2.09 4.19 -22.20
CA HIS A 130 -3.47 4.59 -21.88
C HIS A 130 -3.99 5.74 -22.76
N GLU A 131 -3.19 6.76 -23.05
CA GLU A 131 -3.61 7.89 -23.90
C GLU A 131 -3.88 7.44 -25.34
N THR A 132 -3.04 6.55 -25.86
CA THR A 132 -3.22 5.96 -27.20
C THR A 132 -4.46 5.05 -27.25
N ALA A 133 -4.64 4.22 -26.22
CA ALA A 133 -5.82 3.37 -26.09
C ALA A 133 -7.11 4.19 -26.08
N LEU A 134 -7.13 5.31 -25.33
CA LEU A 134 -8.28 6.20 -25.23
C LEU A 134 -8.67 6.77 -26.62
N GLN A 135 -7.68 7.21 -27.41
CA GLN A 135 -7.93 7.74 -28.76
C GLN A 135 -8.61 6.70 -29.66
N TYR A 136 -8.17 5.44 -29.59
CA TYR A 136 -8.75 4.37 -30.38
C TYR A 136 -10.16 3.97 -29.90
N PHE A 137 -10.42 3.94 -28.59
CA PHE A 137 -11.76 3.72 -28.06
C PHE A 137 -12.70 4.87 -28.43
N ASP A 138 -12.25 6.13 -28.37
CA ASP A 138 -13.02 7.28 -28.83
C ASP A 138 -13.38 7.15 -30.31
N ARG A 139 -12.46 6.65 -31.15
CA ARG A 139 -12.72 6.43 -32.56
C ARG A 139 -13.72 5.31 -32.81
N ALA A 140 -13.60 4.19 -32.05
CA ALA A 140 -14.57 3.08 -32.11
C ALA A 140 -15.97 3.56 -31.74
N LEU A 141 -16.10 4.34 -30.67
CA LEU A 141 -17.38 4.86 -30.17
C LEU A 141 -17.98 5.95 -31.08
N ALA A 142 -17.15 6.72 -31.78
CA ALA A 142 -17.63 7.66 -32.81
C ALA A 142 -18.30 6.94 -34.00
N LEU A 143 -17.85 5.71 -34.32
CA LEU A 143 -18.41 4.88 -35.37
C LEU A 143 -19.59 4.02 -34.86
N ALA A 144 -19.49 3.53 -33.63
CA ALA A 144 -20.51 2.69 -32.98
C ALA A 144 -20.84 3.19 -31.57
N PRO A 145 -21.74 4.19 -31.41
CA PRO A 145 -22.03 4.81 -30.10
C PRO A 145 -22.67 3.87 -29.06
N ASN A 146 -23.18 2.73 -29.48
CA ASN A 146 -23.80 1.73 -28.62
C ASN A 146 -22.94 0.45 -28.49
N TYR A 147 -21.62 0.60 -28.34
CA TYR A 147 -20.67 -0.49 -28.17
C TYR A 147 -20.31 -0.64 -26.66
N PRO A 148 -20.97 -1.56 -25.92
CA PRO A 148 -20.84 -1.61 -24.47
C PRO A 148 -19.42 -1.94 -24.00
N GLU A 149 -18.71 -2.87 -24.68
CA GLU A 149 -17.35 -3.24 -24.33
C GLU A 149 -16.39 -2.05 -24.49
N ALA A 150 -16.53 -1.29 -25.60
CA ALA A 150 -15.71 -0.10 -25.83
C ALA A 150 -15.97 0.99 -24.78
N HIS A 151 -17.21 1.16 -24.31
CA HIS A 151 -17.51 2.07 -23.19
C HIS A 151 -16.91 1.57 -21.89
N GLY A 152 -16.97 0.28 -21.59
CA GLY A 152 -16.38 -0.31 -20.38
C GLY A 152 -14.87 -0.14 -20.32
N ASP A 153 -14.17 -0.51 -21.39
CA ASP A 153 -12.70 -0.43 -21.48
C ASP A 153 -12.20 1.03 -21.53
N ARG A 154 -12.95 1.91 -22.24
CA ARG A 154 -12.69 3.36 -22.19
C ARG A 154 -12.77 3.89 -20.76
N GLY A 155 -13.76 3.45 -19.99
CA GLY A 155 -13.91 3.81 -18.58
C GLY A 155 -12.74 3.33 -17.75
N ALA A 156 -12.26 2.11 -17.96
CA ALA A 156 -11.09 1.56 -17.27
C ALA A 156 -9.80 2.34 -17.61
N VAL A 157 -9.61 2.73 -18.88
CA VAL A 157 -8.47 3.57 -19.31
C VAL A 157 -8.54 4.96 -18.70
N LEU A 158 -9.71 5.60 -18.69
CA LEU A 158 -9.91 6.93 -18.08
C LEU A 158 -9.65 6.88 -16.56
N GLN A 159 -10.03 5.80 -15.90
CA GLN A 159 -9.71 5.54 -14.49
C GLN A 159 -8.19 5.50 -14.28
N SER A 160 -7.45 4.77 -15.13
CA SER A 160 -5.98 4.70 -15.06
C SER A 160 -5.31 6.05 -15.30
N LEU A 161 -5.92 6.91 -16.13
CA LEU A 161 -5.50 8.28 -16.37
C LEU A 161 -5.93 9.27 -15.26
N GLY A 162 -6.67 8.83 -14.24
CA GLY A 162 -7.19 9.68 -13.17
C GLY A 162 -8.36 10.60 -13.57
N ARG A 163 -8.94 10.40 -14.77
CA ARG A 163 -10.08 11.17 -15.29
C ARG A 163 -11.40 10.57 -14.82
N LEU A 164 -11.61 10.60 -13.48
CA LEU A 164 -12.63 9.79 -12.81
C LEU A 164 -14.07 10.12 -13.21
N ASP A 165 -14.41 11.39 -13.41
CA ASP A 165 -15.77 11.77 -13.83
C ASP A 165 -16.11 11.25 -15.23
N GLU A 166 -15.17 11.32 -16.17
CA GLU A 166 -15.34 10.82 -17.53
C GLU A 166 -15.36 9.27 -17.53
N ALA A 167 -14.56 8.64 -16.66
CA ALA A 167 -14.60 7.19 -16.44
C ALA A 167 -16.00 6.75 -16.00
N LEU A 168 -16.58 7.44 -15.00
CA LEU A 168 -17.91 7.13 -14.48
C LEU A 168 -18.98 7.24 -15.59
N GLN A 169 -18.97 8.31 -16.37
CA GLN A 169 -19.93 8.47 -17.49
C GLN A 169 -19.81 7.34 -18.51
N SER A 170 -18.60 6.93 -18.85
CA SER A 170 -18.35 5.87 -19.82
C SER A 170 -18.84 4.52 -19.28
N ILE A 171 -18.51 4.18 -18.02
CA ILE A 171 -18.95 2.95 -17.37
C ILE A 171 -20.47 2.90 -17.21
N GLU A 172 -21.11 4.01 -16.84
CA GLU A 172 -22.57 4.07 -16.71
C GLU A 172 -23.26 3.85 -18.07
N ARG A 173 -22.65 4.32 -19.16
CA ARG A 173 -23.14 4.00 -20.51
C ARG A 173 -22.99 2.53 -20.85
N ALA A 174 -21.85 1.89 -20.47
CA ALA A 174 -21.65 0.44 -20.64
C ALA A 174 -22.71 -0.35 -19.87
N ILE A 175 -22.98 0.02 -18.61
CA ILE A 175 -24.01 -0.63 -17.76
C ILE A 175 -25.41 -0.46 -18.36
N ALA A 176 -25.74 0.73 -18.89
CA ALA A 176 -27.02 0.97 -19.52
C ALA A 176 -27.25 0.11 -20.78
N LEU A 177 -26.18 -0.21 -21.52
CA LEU A 177 -26.21 -1.06 -22.70
C LEU A 177 -26.18 -2.55 -22.36
N ALA A 178 -25.40 -2.94 -21.36
CA ALA A 178 -25.21 -4.33 -20.94
C ALA A 178 -25.22 -4.44 -19.40
N PRO A 179 -26.39 -4.46 -18.74
CA PRO A 179 -26.52 -4.37 -17.28
C PRO A 179 -26.09 -5.63 -16.51
N THR A 180 -25.85 -6.74 -17.20
CA THR A 180 -25.45 -8.02 -16.57
C THR A 180 -23.96 -8.30 -16.60
N VAL A 181 -23.16 -7.35 -17.09
CA VAL A 181 -21.69 -7.48 -17.15
C VAL A 181 -21.10 -7.04 -15.81
N GLU A 182 -20.67 -8.00 -15.01
CA GLU A 182 -20.20 -7.80 -13.62
C GLU A 182 -19.00 -6.85 -13.52
N VAL A 183 -18.08 -6.89 -14.49
CA VAL A 183 -16.88 -6.05 -14.47
C VAL A 183 -17.21 -4.56 -14.58
N ASN A 184 -18.28 -4.17 -15.25
CA ASN A 184 -18.69 -2.78 -15.34
C ASN A 184 -19.21 -2.26 -13.99
N HIS A 185 -19.96 -3.07 -13.25
CA HIS A 185 -20.40 -2.73 -11.90
C HIS A 185 -19.20 -2.65 -10.93
N TYR A 186 -18.24 -3.57 -11.03
CA TYR A 186 -16.98 -3.50 -10.27
C TYR A 186 -16.20 -2.22 -10.54
N ASN A 187 -16.00 -1.86 -11.83
CA ASN A 187 -15.29 -0.64 -12.23
C ASN A 187 -16.04 0.62 -11.76
N ARG A 188 -17.38 0.63 -11.84
CA ARG A 188 -18.19 1.71 -11.28
C ARG A 188 -17.96 1.87 -9.79
N GLY A 189 -17.97 0.77 -9.04
CA GLY A 189 -17.69 0.78 -7.61
C GLY A 189 -16.31 1.34 -7.27
N PHE A 190 -15.30 0.96 -8.05
CA PHE A 190 -13.93 1.46 -7.87
C PHE A 190 -13.84 2.97 -8.12
N VAL A 191 -14.40 3.46 -9.22
CA VAL A 191 -14.38 4.90 -9.57
C VAL A 191 -15.17 5.71 -8.55
N LEU A 192 -16.34 5.25 -8.12
CA LEU A 192 -17.16 5.91 -7.10
C LEU A 192 -16.44 5.98 -5.75
N SER A 193 -15.74 4.91 -5.36
CA SER A 193 -14.92 4.90 -4.14
C SER A 193 -13.80 5.94 -4.21
N ALA A 194 -13.12 6.04 -5.35
CA ALA A 194 -12.09 7.05 -5.59
C ALA A 194 -12.63 8.50 -5.59
N LEU A 195 -13.89 8.68 -5.99
CA LEU A 195 -14.61 9.96 -5.91
C LEU A 195 -15.19 10.26 -4.52
N GLY A 196 -15.04 9.34 -3.54
CA GLY A 196 -15.61 9.46 -2.21
C GLY A 196 -17.12 9.22 -2.12
N ARG A 197 -17.78 8.73 -3.21
CA ARG A 197 -19.20 8.39 -3.27
C ARG A 197 -19.44 6.97 -2.72
N ASN A 198 -19.15 6.80 -1.45
CA ASN A 198 -18.98 5.49 -0.82
C ASN A 198 -20.23 4.60 -0.83
N ASP A 199 -21.43 5.14 -0.62
CA ASP A 199 -22.67 4.36 -0.60
C ASP A 199 -23.02 3.83 -2.00
N GLU A 200 -22.79 4.61 -3.04
CA GLU A 200 -22.98 4.19 -4.43
C GLU A 200 -21.91 3.16 -4.86
N ALA A 201 -20.69 3.32 -4.37
CA ALA A 201 -19.61 2.35 -4.57
C ALA A 201 -19.99 0.99 -3.95
N MET A 202 -20.49 1.00 -2.72
CA MET A 202 -20.96 -0.21 -2.04
C MET A 202 -22.02 -0.94 -2.86
N THR A 203 -23.06 -0.20 -3.28
CA THR A 203 -24.15 -0.76 -4.12
C THR A 203 -23.61 -1.36 -5.43
N SER A 204 -22.59 -0.75 -6.01
CA SER A 204 -21.98 -1.23 -7.24
C SER A 204 -21.19 -2.52 -7.03
N TYR A 205 -20.42 -2.63 -5.93
CA TYR A 205 -19.73 -3.86 -5.58
C TYR A 205 -20.71 -4.99 -5.23
N ASP A 206 -21.81 -4.67 -4.50
CA ASP A 206 -22.86 -5.65 -4.20
C ASP A 206 -23.46 -6.22 -5.48
N LYS A 207 -23.72 -5.36 -6.48
CA LYS A 207 -24.24 -5.81 -7.78
C LYS A 207 -23.24 -6.65 -8.57
N ALA A 208 -21.95 -6.30 -8.53
CA ALA A 208 -20.90 -7.09 -9.16
C ALA A 208 -20.82 -8.50 -8.55
N ILE A 209 -20.91 -8.60 -7.21
CA ILE A 209 -20.90 -9.87 -6.47
C ILE A 209 -22.18 -10.67 -6.70
N GLU A 210 -23.35 -10.01 -6.77
CA GLU A 210 -24.61 -10.67 -7.12
C GLU A 210 -24.55 -11.34 -8.51
N LEU A 211 -23.98 -10.63 -9.49
CA LEU A 211 -23.81 -11.15 -10.85
C LEU A 211 -22.74 -12.25 -10.93
N LYS A 212 -21.69 -12.15 -10.12
CA LYS A 212 -20.59 -13.11 -10.08
C LYS A 212 -20.16 -13.38 -8.63
N PRO A 213 -20.75 -14.41 -7.98
CA PRO A 213 -20.48 -14.73 -6.58
C PRO A 213 -19.03 -15.18 -6.27
N ASP A 214 -18.24 -15.55 -7.28
CA ASP A 214 -16.82 -15.91 -7.17
C ASP A 214 -15.88 -14.77 -7.58
N TYR A 215 -16.33 -13.51 -7.49
CA TYR A 215 -15.55 -12.34 -7.88
C TYR A 215 -14.64 -11.85 -6.74
N ALA A 216 -13.54 -12.56 -6.50
CA ALA A 216 -12.60 -12.30 -5.39
C ALA A 216 -12.15 -10.83 -5.29
N THR A 217 -11.85 -10.17 -6.43
CA THR A 217 -11.43 -8.74 -6.44
C THR A 217 -12.55 -7.79 -6.01
N ALA A 218 -13.80 -8.10 -6.29
CA ALA A 218 -14.93 -7.28 -5.84
C ALA A 218 -15.09 -7.38 -4.31
N TYR A 219 -14.99 -8.57 -3.73
CA TYR A 219 -14.94 -8.75 -2.28
C TYR A 219 -13.77 -7.98 -1.66
N ASN A 220 -12.55 -8.10 -2.20
CA ASN A 220 -11.40 -7.38 -1.69
C ASN A 220 -11.63 -5.85 -1.66
N ASN A 221 -12.14 -5.28 -2.73
CA ASN A 221 -12.35 -3.83 -2.80
C ASN A 221 -13.53 -3.38 -1.93
N ARG A 222 -14.61 -4.18 -1.83
CA ARG A 222 -15.71 -3.93 -0.90
C ARG A 222 -15.21 -4.02 0.55
N GLY A 223 -14.34 -4.97 0.86
CA GLY A 223 -13.68 -5.10 2.16
C GLY A 223 -12.85 -3.86 2.52
N ASN A 224 -12.06 -3.34 1.57
CA ASN A 224 -11.31 -2.09 1.77
C ASN A 224 -12.23 -0.90 2.03
N LEU A 225 -13.33 -0.79 1.29
CA LEU A 225 -14.34 0.25 1.50
C LEU A 225 -15.03 0.10 2.85
N ASN A 226 -15.42 -1.12 3.25
CA ASN A 226 -15.98 -1.42 4.56
C ASN A 226 -15.01 -1.03 5.70
N TRP A 227 -13.70 -1.29 5.52
CA TRP A 227 -12.67 -0.88 6.49
C TRP A 227 -12.60 0.64 6.62
N THR A 228 -12.57 1.37 5.51
CA THR A 228 -12.57 2.83 5.47
C THR A 228 -13.82 3.42 6.14
N LEU A 229 -14.97 2.78 5.97
CA LEU A 229 -16.24 3.15 6.59
C LEU A 229 -16.38 2.66 8.04
N THR A 230 -15.30 2.17 8.64
CA THR A 230 -15.27 1.64 10.01
C THR A 230 -16.20 0.43 10.26
N ARG A 231 -16.64 -0.26 9.21
CA ARG A 231 -17.44 -1.49 9.24
C ARG A 231 -16.51 -2.71 9.34
N HIS A 232 -15.68 -2.75 10.39
CA HIS A 232 -14.53 -3.65 10.49
C HIS A 232 -14.87 -5.15 10.37
N ARG A 233 -16.02 -5.59 10.93
CA ARG A 233 -16.47 -6.99 10.83
C ARG A 233 -16.76 -7.36 9.37
N ALA A 234 -17.57 -6.57 8.69
CA ALA A 234 -17.89 -6.80 7.29
C ALA A 234 -16.64 -6.76 6.39
N ALA A 235 -15.68 -5.90 6.69
CA ALA A 235 -14.40 -5.87 5.99
C ALA A 235 -13.63 -7.20 6.10
N ILE A 236 -13.53 -7.75 7.31
CA ILE A 236 -12.85 -9.04 7.55
C ILE A 236 -13.60 -10.19 6.86
N GLU A 237 -14.93 -10.20 6.92
CA GLU A 237 -15.77 -11.20 6.23
C GLU A 237 -15.55 -11.14 4.70
N ASP A 238 -15.47 -9.95 4.11
CA ASP A 238 -15.18 -9.78 2.68
C ASP A 238 -13.77 -10.27 2.32
N PHE A 239 -12.76 -10.02 3.14
CA PHE A 239 -11.41 -10.54 2.91
C PHE A 239 -11.33 -12.06 3.07
N ASP A 240 -12.06 -12.64 4.02
CA ASP A 240 -12.17 -14.08 4.18
C ASP A 240 -12.84 -14.71 2.94
N ALA A 241 -13.90 -14.11 2.40
CA ALA A 241 -14.54 -14.53 1.16
C ALA A 241 -13.58 -14.44 -0.03
N ALA A 242 -12.90 -13.32 -0.19
CA ALA A 242 -11.93 -13.14 -1.28
C ALA A 242 -10.82 -14.19 -1.26
N LEU A 243 -10.24 -14.48 -0.08
CA LEU A 243 -9.19 -15.49 0.09
C LEU A 243 -9.72 -16.92 -0.08
N SER A 244 -10.97 -17.20 0.23
CA SER A 244 -11.58 -18.52 -0.03
C SER A 244 -11.74 -18.80 -1.51
N ILE A 245 -12.00 -17.76 -2.32
CA ILE A 245 -12.13 -17.84 -3.78
C ILE A 245 -10.76 -17.87 -4.44
N LYS A 246 -9.88 -16.96 -4.04
CA LYS A 246 -8.53 -16.79 -4.60
C LYS A 246 -7.50 -16.59 -3.49
N PRO A 247 -6.87 -17.68 -2.98
CA PRO A 247 -5.92 -17.63 -1.85
C PRO A 247 -4.62 -16.85 -2.14
N ASP A 248 -4.26 -16.69 -3.40
CA ASP A 248 -3.02 -16.06 -3.88
C ASP A 248 -3.20 -14.59 -4.29
N LEU A 249 -4.29 -13.93 -3.85
CA LEU A 249 -4.45 -12.50 -4.08
C LEU A 249 -3.30 -11.72 -3.43
N PRO A 250 -2.58 -10.89 -4.22
CA PRO A 250 -1.41 -10.18 -3.72
C PRO A 250 -1.71 -9.33 -2.48
N ASP A 251 -0.87 -9.44 -1.46
CA ASP A 251 -0.90 -8.71 -0.19
C ASP A 251 -2.12 -8.98 0.71
N LEU A 252 -3.17 -9.64 0.20
CA LEU A 252 -4.46 -9.73 0.90
C LEU A 252 -4.39 -10.54 2.19
N PHE A 253 -3.63 -11.65 2.21
CA PHE A 253 -3.49 -12.47 3.41
C PHE A 253 -2.90 -11.66 4.57
N GLY A 254 -1.79 -10.97 4.33
CA GLY A 254 -1.14 -10.12 5.33
C GLY A 254 -1.99 -8.91 5.73
N MET A 255 -2.71 -8.30 4.80
CA MET A 255 -3.62 -7.19 5.09
C MET A 255 -4.77 -7.64 6.00
N ARG A 256 -5.42 -8.75 5.69
CA ARG A 256 -6.46 -9.33 6.54
C ARG A 256 -5.92 -9.68 7.94
N LEU A 257 -4.73 -10.27 8.02
CA LEU A 257 -4.08 -10.57 9.30
C LEU A 257 -3.84 -9.30 10.10
N HIS A 258 -3.30 -8.25 9.47
CA HIS A 258 -3.09 -6.95 10.10
C HIS A 258 -4.41 -6.33 10.60
N MET A 259 -5.50 -6.46 9.84
CA MET A 259 -6.81 -5.97 10.25
C MET A 259 -7.38 -6.76 11.44
N LYS A 260 -7.21 -8.09 11.48
CA LYS A 260 -7.54 -8.90 12.67
C LYS A 260 -6.74 -8.46 13.89
N MET A 261 -5.45 -8.21 13.73
CA MET A 261 -4.62 -7.63 14.79
C MET A 261 -5.15 -6.25 15.23
N ALA A 262 -5.55 -5.39 14.29
CA ALA A 262 -6.07 -4.06 14.59
C ALA A 262 -7.39 -4.07 15.38
N VAL A 263 -8.21 -5.08 15.22
CA VAL A 263 -9.42 -5.25 16.06
C VAL A 263 -9.17 -6.14 17.29
N CYS A 264 -7.93 -6.59 17.51
CA CYS A 264 -7.55 -7.54 18.58
C CYS A 264 -8.36 -8.86 18.53
N ASP A 265 -8.61 -9.35 17.31
CA ASP A 265 -9.19 -10.69 17.07
C ASP A 265 -8.04 -11.70 16.92
N TRP A 266 -7.70 -12.39 18.02
CA TRP A 266 -6.51 -13.23 18.12
C TRP A 266 -6.70 -14.75 17.93
N PRO A 267 -7.91 -15.32 17.79
CA PRO A 267 -8.03 -16.74 17.50
C PRO A 267 -7.17 -17.15 16.31
N ALA A 268 -6.39 -18.22 16.47
CA ALA A 268 -5.45 -18.74 15.48
C ALA A 268 -4.37 -17.75 14.99
N LEU A 269 -4.09 -16.65 15.70
CA LEU A 269 -3.10 -15.63 15.29
C LEU A 269 -1.73 -16.25 15.00
N GLU A 270 -1.20 -17.10 15.89
CA GLU A 270 0.11 -17.75 15.72
C GLU A 270 0.14 -18.72 14.54
N ALA A 271 -0.94 -19.47 14.30
CA ALA A 271 -1.06 -20.32 13.11
C ALA A 271 -1.09 -19.48 11.82
N GLN A 272 -1.74 -18.33 11.83
CA GLN A 272 -1.78 -17.41 10.68
C GLN A 272 -0.44 -16.74 10.43
N LYS A 273 0.30 -16.34 11.49
CA LYS A 273 1.67 -15.82 11.35
C LYS A 273 2.60 -16.89 10.75
N LYS A 274 2.50 -18.13 11.23
CA LYS A 274 3.29 -19.26 10.68
C LYS A 274 2.98 -19.47 9.20
N LEU A 275 1.71 -19.46 8.80
CA LEU A 275 1.31 -19.59 7.40
C LEU A 275 1.86 -18.42 6.57
N LEU A 276 1.83 -17.18 7.09
CA LEU A 276 2.41 -16.01 6.41
C LEU A 276 3.92 -16.21 6.16
N VAL A 277 4.66 -16.73 7.14
CA VAL A 277 6.08 -17.07 6.98
C VAL A 277 6.28 -18.10 5.86
N GLU A 278 5.50 -19.17 5.87
CA GLU A 278 5.56 -20.21 4.83
C GLU A 278 5.26 -19.68 3.42
N MET A 279 4.29 -18.77 3.28
CA MET A 279 3.98 -18.11 2.00
C MET A 279 5.14 -17.24 1.52
N ILE A 280 5.74 -16.43 2.41
CA ILE A 280 6.91 -15.61 2.10
C ILE A 280 8.11 -16.48 1.73
N ASP A 281 8.32 -17.61 2.40
CA ASP A 281 9.42 -18.55 2.09
C ASP A 281 9.26 -19.19 0.70
N ARG A 282 8.02 -19.43 0.25
CA ARG A 282 7.73 -19.86 -1.13
C ARG A 282 7.86 -18.73 -2.16
N GLY A 283 8.17 -17.50 -1.75
CA GLY A 283 8.30 -16.34 -2.63
C GLY A 283 6.96 -15.72 -3.04
N GLU A 284 5.89 -16.02 -2.33
CA GLU A 284 4.55 -15.46 -2.59
C GLU A 284 4.44 -14.03 -2.08
N ARG A 285 3.73 -13.19 -2.82
CA ARG A 285 3.40 -11.83 -2.41
C ARG A 285 2.22 -11.84 -1.43
N ALA A 286 2.47 -12.34 -0.22
CA ALA A 286 1.45 -12.59 0.79
C ALA A 286 1.09 -11.36 1.64
N ALA A 287 1.99 -10.37 1.77
CA ALA A 287 1.80 -9.19 2.58
C ALA A 287 2.55 -7.97 2.03
N SER A 288 2.03 -6.78 2.33
CA SER A 288 2.82 -5.54 2.20
C SER A 288 3.92 -5.49 3.29
N PRO A 289 5.02 -4.75 3.07
CA PRO A 289 6.07 -4.60 4.09
C PRO A 289 5.55 -4.10 5.43
N PHE A 290 4.59 -3.18 5.44
CA PHE A 290 4.00 -2.64 6.67
C PHE A 290 3.22 -3.69 7.46
N ALA A 291 2.38 -4.48 6.79
CA ALA A 291 1.65 -5.58 7.43
C ALA A 291 2.61 -6.66 7.97
N ALA A 292 3.67 -6.96 7.22
CA ALA A 292 4.71 -7.89 7.63
C ALA A 292 5.47 -7.41 8.88
N MET A 293 5.84 -6.12 8.96
CA MET A 293 6.49 -5.55 10.15
C MET A 293 5.64 -5.66 11.42
N ALA A 294 4.33 -5.56 11.30
CA ALA A 294 3.42 -5.70 12.44
C ALA A 294 3.25 -7.16 12.89
N ALA A 295 3.31 -8.11 11.94
CA ALA A 295 3.02 -9.53 12.17
C ALA A 295 4.26 -10.39 12.42
N LEU A 296 5.43 -10.01 11.89
CA LEU A 296 6.66 -10.81 11.90
C LEU A 296 7.73 -10.19 12.80
N ASP A 297 8.36 -11.00 13.61
CA ASP A 297 9.35 -10.62 14.60
C ASP A 297 10.81 -10.88 14.18
N THR A 298 11.06 -11.29 12.93
CA THR A 298 12.41 -11.54 12.41
C THR A 298 12.77 -10.62 11.27
N LEU A 299 13.99 -10.05 11.32
CA LEU A 299 14.52 -9.17 10.28
C LEU A 299 14.62 -9.85 8.91
N ASP A 300 14.95 -11.15 8.88
CA ASP A 300 15.08 -11.88 7.62
C ASP A 300 13.75 -12.01 6.88
N MET A 301 12.67 -12.35 7.61
CA MET A 301 11.34 -12.44 7.01
C MET A 301 10.80 -11.08 6.57
N GLN A 302 11.03 -10.03 7.36
CA GLN A 302 10.66 -8.66 6.97
C GLN A 302 11.40 -8.23 5.70
N ARG A 303 12.71 -8.50 5.61
CA ARG A 303 13.54 -8.24 4.42
C ARG A 303 13.05 -9.03 3.21
N LYS A 304 12.80 -10.34 3.35
CA LYS A 304 12.27 -11.18 2.27
C LYS A 304 10.94 -10.67 1.74
N CYS A 305 10.01 -10.34 2.64
CA CYS A 305 8.72 -9.78 2.27
C CYS A 305 8.87 -8.48 1.48
N ALA A 306 9.70 -7.55 1.96
CA ALA A 306 9.98 -6.29 1.27
C ALA A 306 10.58 -6.51 -0.12
N GLN A 307 11.52 -7.46 -0.27
CA GLN A 307 12.13 -7.79 -1.56
C GLN A 307 11.13 -8.39 -2.56
N ILE A 308 10.25 -9.30 -2.11
CA ILE A 308 9.19 -9.88 -2.94
C ILE A 308 8.23 -8.77 -3.40
N TRP A 309 7.81 -7.92 -2.48
CA TRP A 309 6.91 -6.82 -2.77
C TRP A 309 7.49 -5.82 -3.76
N LEU A 310 8.77 -5.42 -3.60
CA LEU A 310 9.46 -4.53 -4.51
C LEU A 310 9.63 -5.10 -5.92
N LYS A 311 9.91 -6.40 -6.05
CA LYS A 311 10.00 -7.06 -7.37
C LYS A 311 8.71 -6.96 -8.16
N SER A 312 7.57 -6.89 -7.49
CA SER A 312 6.26 -6.76 -8.14
C SER A 312 5.91 -5.32 -8.52
N LYS A 313 6.60 -4.33 -7.96
CA LYS A 313 6.46 -2.91 -8.31
C LYS A 313 7.23 -2.62 -9.60
N ARG A 314 6.65 -3.01 -10.73
CA ARG A 314 7.15 -2.55 -12.04
C ARG A 314 6.83 -1.08 -12.18
N VAL A 315 7.83 -0.25 -11.99
CA VAL A 315 7.76 1.14 -12.43
C VAL A 315 8.43 1.20 -13.78
N ALA A 316 7.83 1.88 -14.72
CA ALA A 316 8.45 2.18 -16.03
C ALA A 316 9.69 3.09 -15.86
N GLY A 317 10.57 2.74 -14.92
CA GLY A 317 11.78 3.51 -14.59
C GLY A 317 12.73 3.69 -15.78
N ALA A 318 12.66 2.81 -16.78
CA ALA A 318 13.34 3.00 -18.05
C ALA A 318 12.83 4.23 -18.83
N ALA A 319 11.62 4.71 -18.56
CA ALA A 319 11.03 5.85 -19.27
C ALA A 319 11.78 7.17 -19.04
N LEU A 320 12.46 7.35 -17.88
CA LEU A 320 13.19 8.59 -17.58
C LEU A 320 14.65 8.60 -18.01
N GLY A 321 15.16 7.47 -18.54
CA GLY A 321 16.56 7.33 -18.92
C GLY A 321 17.55 7.47 -17.76
N SER A 322 18.85 7.53 -18.07
CA SER A 322 19.90 7.70 -17.06
C SER A 322 19.83 9.06 -16.38
N LEU A 323 20.02 9.08 -15.07
CA LEU A 323 20.07 10.31 -14.28
C LEU A 323 21.42 11.02 -14.59
N ARG A 324 21.35 12.29 -15.00
CA ARG A 324 22.56 13.14 -15.14
C ARG A 324 23.02 13.57 -13.75
N LYS A 325 24.34 13.63 -13.55
CA LYS A 325 24.92 14.21 -12.34
C LYS A 325 24.60 15.72 -12.34
N PRO A 326 23.85 16.22 -11.32
CA PRO A 326 23.58 17.65 -11.24
C PRO A 326 24.89 18.44 -10.99
N PRO A 327 24.95 19.70 -11.36
CA PRO A 327 26.09 20.55 -11.05
C PRO A 327 26.22 20.71 -9.53
N ARG A 328 27.40 21.10 -9.07
CA ARG A 328 27.58 21.42 -7.65
C ARG A 328 26.79 22.68 -7.30
N HIS A 329 25.77 22.52 -6.46
CA HIS A 329 24.93 23.62 -6.01
C HIS A 329 25.58 24.40 -4.86
N LYS A 330 25.28 25.69 -4.74
CA LYS A 330 25.70 26.53 -3.61
C LYS A 330 25.02 26.09 -2.31
N ARG A 331 23.75 25.71 -2.39
CA ARG A 331 22.97 25.09 -1.32
C ARG A 331 22.59 23.68 -1.77
N ILE A 332 22.74 22.70 -0.88
CA ILE A 332 22.32 21.31 -1.16
C ILE A 332 20.80 21.28 -1.25
N ARG A 333 20.25 20.80 -2.37
CA ARG A 333 18.82 20.69 -2.60
C ARG A 333 18.29 19.39 -2.02
N VAL A 334 17.54 19.48 -0.91
CA VAL A 334 16.98 18.31 -0.21
C VAL A 334 15.48 18.30 -0.40
N ALA A 335 14.96 17.29 -1.09
CA ALA A 335 13.53 17.07 -1.25
C ALA A 335 13.01 16.03 -0.26
N TYR A 336 12.09 16.43 0.61
CA TYR A 336 11.34 15.53 1.47
C TYR A 336 10.04 15.11 0.77
N VAL A 337 9.87 13.82 0.57
CA VAL A 337 8.70 13.24 -0.09
C VAL A 337 7.80 12.61 0.97
N SER A 338 6.53 13.03 1.02
CA SER A 338 5.57 12.46 1.96
C SER A 338 4.12 12.66 1.49
N SER A 339 3.25 11.67 1.73
CA SER A 339 1.79 11.83 1.66
C SER A 339 1.21 12.43 2.95
N GLU A 340 2.01 12.55 4.00
CA GLU A 340 1.60 12.94 5.35
C GLU A 340 1.81 14.44 5.66
N PHE A 341 2.08 15.30 4.67
CA PHE A 341 2.18 16.75 4.87
C PHE A 341 0.81 17.40 5.09
N ARG A 342 0.13 16.94 6.13
CA ARG A 342 -1.22 17.32 6.57
C ARG A 342 -1.31 17.21 8.09
N GLU A 343 -2.53 17.32 8.67
CA GLU A 343 -2.77 17.01 10.09
C GLU A 343 -2.51 15.51 10.32
N SER A 344 -1.27 15.15 10.65
CA SER A 344 -0.84 13.77 10.86
C SER A 344 0.20 13.64 11.96
N PRO A 345 0.30 12.49 12.63
CA PRO A 345 1.33 12.26 13.65
C PRO A 345 2.76 12.46 13.14
N ALA A 346 3.05 12.09 11.90
CA ALA A 346 4.35 12.30 11.29
C ALA A 346 4.67 13.79 11.12
N ALA A 347 3.71 14.57 10.62
CA ALA A 347 3.88 16.01 10.46
C ALA A 347 4.15 16.71 11.81
N TYR A 348 3.41 16.37 12.86
CA TYR A 348 3.62 16.93 14.20
C TYR A 348 5.00 16.64 14.79
N ASN A 349 5.63 15.55 14.41
CA ASN A 349 7.00 15.25 14.85
C ASN A 349 8.06 15.92 13.99
N MET A 350 7.83 16.00 12.67
CA MET A 350 8.88 16.40 11.72
C MET A 350 8.91 17.91 11.42
N VAL A 351 7.84 18.65 11.66
CA VAL A 351 7.75 20.06 11.24
C VAL A 351 8.88 20.90 11.83
N GLY A 352 9.24 20.66 13.09
CA GLY A 352 10.38 21.33 13.72
C GLY A 352 11.73 21.07 13.02
N LEU A 353 11.96 19.85 12.49
CA LEU A 353 13.13 19.56 11.66
C LEU A 353 13.17 20.48 10.44
N PHE A 354 12.06 20.61 9.72
CA PHE A 354 11.99 21.40 8.49
C PHE A 354 12.21 22.92 8.76
N GLU A 355 11.72 23.41 9.90
CA GLU A 355 11.87 24.80 10.33
C GLU A 355 13.31 25.14 10.74
N ASN A 356 14.09 24.17 11.23
CA ASN A 356 15.42 24.37 11.79
C ASN A 356 16.57 24.15 10.79
N HIS A 357 16.28 23.83 9.52
CA HIS A 357 17.33 23.69 8.52
C HIS A 357 18.11 25.00 8.31
N ASP A 358 19.45 24.87 8.21
CA ASP A 358 20.34 25.98 7.84
C ASP A 358 20.15 26.36 6.37
N ARG A 359 19.30 27.37 6.15
CA ARG A 359 18.94 27.86 4.80
C ARG A 359 20.09 28.54 4.06
N THR A 360 21.22 28.76 4.71
CA THR A 360 22.44 29.23 4.03
C THR A 360 23.15 28.10 3.30
N ARG A 361 22.97 26.85 3.76
CA ARG A 361 23.61 25.62 3.24
C ARG A 361 22.66 24.71 2.50
N PHE A 362 21.38 24.70 2.89
CA PHE A 362 20.38 23.80 2.35
C PHE A 362 19.24 24.59 1.69
N GLU A 363 18.74 24.06 0.59
CA GLU A 363 17.47 24.43 -0.02
C GLU A 363 16.49 23.30 0.19
N THR A 364 15.46 23.55 0.98
CA THR A 364 14.50 22.51 1.39
C THR A 364 13.25 22.53 0.52
N ILE A 365 12.90 21.39 -0.02
CA ILE A 365 11.77 21.23 -0.92
C ILE A 365 10.80 20.19 -0.31
N ALA A 366 9.53 20.53 -0.17
CA ALA A 366 8.49 19.56 0.14
C ALA A 366 7.85 19.05 -1.16
N ILE A 367 7.81 17.74 -1.32
CA ILE A 367 7.01 17.06 -2.35
C ILE A 367 5.82 16.40 -1.63
N SER A 368 4.69 17.11 -1.60
CA SER A 368 3.46 16.63 -0.98
C SER A 368 2.75 15.67 -1.92
N ALA A 369 2.97 14.37 -1.73
CA ALA A 369 2.49 13.30 -2.61
C ALA A 369 1.10 12.75 -2.21
N GLY A 370 0.51 13.25 -1.13
CA GLY A 370 -0.83 12.89 -0.63
C GLY A 370 -1.90 13.92 -0.99
N PRO A 371 -3.13 13.75 -0.44
CA PRO A 371 -4.23 14.66 -0.68
C PRO A 371 -3.97 16.06 -0.10
N ASP A 372 -4.48 17.09 -0.77
CA ASP A 372 -4.44 18.46 -0.29
C ASP A 372 -5.55 18.69 0.75
N ASN A 373 -5.24 18.43 2.01
CA ASN A 373 -6.14 18.66 3.12
C ASN A 373 -5.75 19.97 3.83
N PRO A 374 -6.51 21.06 3.68
CA PRO A 374 -6.21 22.32 4.34
C PRO A 374 -6.29 22.19 5.86
N GLY A 375 -5.36 22.86 6.57
CA GLY A 375 -5.29 22.82 8.03
C GLY A 375 -4.18 23.70 8.57
N GLU A 376 -4.10 23.83 9.89
CA GLU A 376 -3.09 24.66 10.57
C GLU A 376 -1.68 24.05 10.35
N MET A 377 -1.54 22.74 10.54
CA MET A 377 -0.27 22.04 10.33
C MET A 377 0.20 22.14 8.88
N ARG A 378 -0.71 21.95 7.90
CA ARG A 378 -0.33 22.12 6.49
C ARG A 378 0.13 23.54 6.19
N SER A 379 -0.49 24.55 6.80
CA SER A 379 -0.06 25.95 6.65
C SER A 379 1.30 26.20 7.31
N ARG A 380 1.58 25.57 8.45
CA ARG A 380 2.88 25.60 9.13
C ARG A 380 3.96 24.93 8.26
N LEU A 381 3.66 23.75 7.69
CA LEU A 381 4.56 23.04 6.77
C LEU A 381 4.88 23.87 5.53
N LYS A 382 3.89 24.50 4.89
CA LYS A 382 4.13 25.38 3.72
C LYS A 382 5.11 26.53 4.02
N ARG A 383 5.14 27.02 5.26
CA ARG A 383 6.11 28.04 5.68
C ARG A 383 7.47 27.47 6.08
N ALA A 384 7.53 26.20 6.45
CA ALA A 384 8.74 25.53 6.92
C ALA A 384 9.73 25.21 5.78
N PHE A 385 9.29 25.17 4.53
CA PHE A 385 10.11 24.86 3.37
C PHE A 385 10.41 26.10 2.52
N ASP A 386 11.54 26.07 1.77
CA ASP A 386 11.83 27.07 0.74
C ASP A 386 10.86 26.93 -0.44
N VAL A 387 10.56 25.68 -0.84
CA VAL A 387 9.63 25.35 -1.93
C VAL A 387 8.67 24.27 -1.45
N PHE A 388 7.38 24.45 -1.69
CA PHE A 388 6.35 23.47 -1.38
C PHE A 388 5.57 23.09 -2.65
N VAL A 389 5.66 21.82 -3.06
CA VAL A 389 5.04 21.29 -4.27
C VAL A 389 3.87 20.39 -3.92
N ASP A 390 2.67 20.77 -4.30
CA ASP A 390 1.47 19.93 -4.22
C ASP A 390 1.47 18.94 -5.40
N ALA A 391 1.81 17.69 -5.15
CA ALA A 391 2.01 16.65 -6.16
C ALA A 391 1.05 15.44 -6.01
N GLY A 392 0.05 15.52 -5.13
CA GLY A 392 -0.84 14.39 -4.82
C GLY A 392 -1.60 13.81 -6.02
N LYS A 393 -1.85 14.65 -7.05
CA LYS A 393 -2.53 14.23 -8.30
C LYS A 393 -1.57 13.76 -9.39
N LYS A 394 -0.26 13.83 -9.18
CA LYS A 394 0.74 13.41 -10.17
C LYS A 394 1.08 11.93 -10.00
N SER A 395 1.39 11.25 -11.11
CA SER A 395 1.94 9.90 -11.07
C SER A 395 3.36 9.90 -10.48
N ASP A 396 3.82 8.74 -9.98
CA ASP A 396 5.15 8.59 -9.38
C ASP A 396 6.26 8.96 -10.37
N ILE A 397 6.10 8.58 -11.64
CA ILE A 397 7.03 8.94 -12.71
C ILE A 397 7.05 10.45 -12.95
N ALA A 398 5.89 11.10 -12.98
CA ALA A 398 5.80 12.55 -13.17
C ALA A 398 6.43 13.31 -11.99
N ILE A 399 6.32 12.80 -10.77
CA ILE A 399 7.00 13.37 -9.59
C ILE A 399 8.51 13.18 -9.70
N ALA A 400 8.97 11.99 -10.06
CA ALA A 400 10.40 11.73 -10.24
C ALA A 400 11.01 12.60 -11.37
N ALA A 401 10.28 12.79 -12.48
CA ALA A 401 10.68 13.70 -13.55
C ALA A 401 10.80 15.14 -13.05
N LEU A 402 9.79 15.63 -12.32
CA LEU A 402 9.82 16.97 -11.72
C LEU A 402 11.01 17.15 -10.78
N MET A 403 11.31 16.15 -9.95
CA MET A 403 12.49 16.20 -9.05
C MET A 403 13.81 16.30 -9.85
N ARG A 404 13.91 15.62 -11.01
CA ARG A 404 15.06 15.74 -11.92
C ARG A 404 15.15 17.15 -12.54
N GLU A 405 14.02 17.72 -12.97
CA GLU A 405 13.97 19.10 -13.48
C GLU A 405 14.39 20.13 -12.43
N MET A 406 14.01 19.88 -11.17
CA MET A 406 14.43 20.70 -10.02
C MET A 406 15.88 20.45 -9.60
N GLU A 407 16.59 19.54 -10.25
CA GLU A 407 17.97 19.14 -9.94
C GLU A 407 18.15 18.83 -8.43
N ILE A 408 17.26 17.98 -7.89
CA ILE A 408 17.34 17.56 -6.48
C ILE A 408 18.62 16.75 -6.25
N ASP A 409 19.40 17.11 -5.24
CA ASP A 409 20.62 16.41 -4.85
C ASP A 409 20.30 15.20 -3.96
N ILE A 410 19.42 15.37 -2.98
CA ILE A 410 19.05 14.35 -2.00
C ILE A 410 17.52 14.26 -1.94
N ALA A 411 16.98 13.08 -2.21
CA ALA A 411 15.57 12.77 -2.00
C ALA A 411 15.39 11.93 -0.74
N VAL A 412 14.53 12.38 0.16
CA VAL A 412 14.27 11.74 1.45
C VAL A 412 12.86 11.16 1.47
N ASP A 413 12.76 9.85 1.60
CA ASP A 413 11.51 9.18 1.93
C ASP A 413 11.22 9.33 3.43
N SER A 414 10.18 10.08 3.76
CA SER A 414 9.77 10.36 5.14
C SER A 414 8.48 9.65 5.55
N MET A 415 8.04 8.65 4.80
CA MET A 415 6.84 7.89 5.13
C MET A 415 7.00 6.37 5.02
N GLY A 416 7.88 5.89 4.15
CA GLY A 416 8.07 4.46 3.89
C GLY A 416 6.84 3.77 3.27
N PRO A 417 6.80 2.44 3.25
CA PRO A 417 5.73 1.65 2.63
C PRO A 417 4.48 1.56 3.53
N THR A 418 3.95 2.71 3.94
CA THR A 418 2.69 2.86 4.69
C THR A 418 1.48 2.93 3.75
N GLY A 419 0.27 3.19 4.26
CA GLY A 419 -0.98 3.07 3.49
C GLY A 419 -1.06 3.85 2.17
N ASP A 420 -0.45 5.03 2.10
CA ASP A 420 -0.40 5.86 0.88
C ASP A 420 0.97 5.72 0.19
N ASP A 421 1.42 4.48 -0.02
CA ASP A 421 2.73 4.14 -0.59
C ASP A 421 3.00 4.82 -1.94
N ARG A 422 4.10 5.57 -2.00
CA ARG A 422 4.61 6.25 -3.20
C ARG A 422 6.06 5.82 -3.52
N THR A 423 6.43 4.59 -3.16
CA THR A 423 7.77 3.99 -3.41
C THR A 423 8.16 4.06 -4.90
N GLY A 424 7.18 4.07 -5.80
CA GLY A 424 7.40 4.23 -7.24
C GLY A 424 8.21 5.48 -7.61
N ILE A 425 8.09 6.58 -6.85
CA ILE A 425 8.88 7.80 -7.04
C ILE A 425 10.39 7.51 -6.92
N PHE A 426 10.76 6.74 -5.90
CA PHE A 426 12.16 6.38 -5.62
C PHE A 426 12.68 5.31 -6.57
N ILE A 427 11.84 4.34 -6.97
CA ILE A 427 12.19 3.35 -8.00
C ILE A 427 12.48 4.04 -9.35
N ALA A 428 11.72 5.08 -9.69
CA ALA A 428 11.94 5.89 -10.90
C ALA A 428 13.17 6.83 -10.82
N ARG A 429 13.89 6.85 -9.68
CA ARG A 429 15.14 7.61 -9.47
C ARG A 429 14.99 9.11 -9.74
N GLY A 430 14.24 9.79 -8.88
CA GLY A 430 14.08 11.25 -8.94
C GLY A 430 15.31 12.06 -8.56
N ALA A 431 16.25 11.48 -7.79
CA ALA A 431 17.49 12.13 -7.33
C ALA A 431 18.67 11.14 -7.31
N PRO A 432 19.92 11.64 -7.36
CA PRO A 432 21.12 10.80 -7.32
C PRO A 432 21.35 10.13 -5.95
N ILE A 433 21.00 10.82 -4.87
CA ILE A 433 21.08 10.30 -3.50
C ILE A 433 19.66 10.15 -2.98
N GLN A 434 19.27 8.94 -2.63
CA GLN A 434 17.97 8.64 -2.05
C GLN A 434 18.13 8.06 -0.65
N VAL A 435 17.42 8.63 0.31
CA VAL A 435 17.56 8.35 1.74
C VAL A 435 16.24 7.84 2.29
N ASN A 436 16.28 6.68 2.92
CA ASN A 436 15.17 6.11 3.68
C ASN A 436 15.20 6.70 5.10
N HIS A 437 14.24 7.55 5.42
CA HIS A 437 14.07 8.12 6.76
C HIS A 437 12.63 7.89 7.22
N PHE A 438 12.42 7.21 8.35
CA PHE A 438 11.15 6.63 8.81
C PHE A 438 10.58 5.50 7.94
N GLY A 439 11.18 5.17 6.82
CA GLY A 439 10.88 3.97 6.07
C GLY A 439 11.44 2.74 6.77
N PHE A 440 10.58 1.94 7.33
CA PHE A 440 10.96 0.82 8.18
C PHE A 440 11.41 -0.42 7.42
N ALA A 441 11.13 -0.51 6.14
CA ALA A 441 11.41 -1.71 5.37
C ALA A 441 12.86 -1.74 4.92
N SER A 442 13.63 -2.64 5.49
CA SER A 442 14.95 -2.99 4.98
C SER A 442 14.84 -3.81 3.68
N GLY A 443 15.90 -3.79 2.88
CA GLY A 443 16.00 -4.61 1.66
C GLY A 443 15.59 -3.90 0.38
N ALA A 444 15.50 -2.57 0.41
CA ALA A 444 15.22 -1.73 -0.75
C ALA A 444 16.51 -1.27 -1.45
N SER A 445 16.77 -1.82 -2.63
CA SER A 445 17.98 -1.51 -3.41
C SER A 445 17.96 -0.15 -4.11
N HIS A 446 16.88 0.62 -3.98
CA HIS A 446 16.74 1.93 -4.62
C HIS A 446 17.08 3.11 -3.69
N PHE A 447 17.41 2.84 -2.42
CA PHE A 447 17.98 3.84 -1.50
C PHE A 447 19.49 3.62 -1.34
N GLU A 448 20.25 4.70 -1.33
CA GLU A 448 21.68 4.69 -1.00
C GLU A 448 21.89 4.58 0.51
N TYR A 449 21.04 5.28 1.28
CA TYR A 449 21.21 5.39 2.72
C TYR A 449 19.90 5.16 3.48
N ILE A 450 20.03 4.67 4.72
CA ILE A 450 18.99 4.65 5.73
C ILE A 450 19.47 5.43 6.96
N VAL A 451 18.59 6.30 7.47
CA VAL A 451 18.85 6.99 8.76
C VAL A 451 18.66 6.01 9.91
N ALA A 452 19.60 5.94 10.81
CA ALA A 452 19.64 4.99 11.92
C ALA A 452 20.16 5.65 13.21
N ASP A 453 19.96 4.94 14.31
CA ASP A 453 20.66 5.17 15.57
C ASP A 453 21.17 3.84 16.14
N PRO A 454 22.14 3.86 17.10
CA PRO A 454 22.74 2.61 17.61
C PRO A 454 21.80 1.67 18.39
N ILE A 455 20.66 2.17 18.83
CA ILE A 455 19.66 1.35 19.55
C ILE A 455 18.68 0.72 18.58
N ALA A 456 18.14 1.50 17.65
CA ALA A 456 17.15 1.02 16.68
C ALA A 456 17.76 0.03 15.67
N ILE A 457 18.97 0.32 15.18
CA ILE A 457 19.72 -0.57 14.28
C ILE A 457 21.13 -0.76 14.84
N PRO A 458 21.31 -1.74 15.76
CA PRO A 458 22.62 -2.00 16.33
C PRO A 458 23.56 -2.65 15.28
N PRO A 459 24.89 -2.63 15.50
CA PRO A 459 25.88 -3.11 14.53
C PRO A 459 25.70 -4.55 14.06
N ASP A 460 25.22 -5.44 14.91
CA ASP A 460 24.94 -6.86 14.59
C ASP A 460 23.72 -7.03 13.65
N HIS A 461 22.86 -6.02 13.52
CA HIS A 461 21.75 -6.04 12.57
C HIS A 461 22.14 -5.52 11.18
N ARG A 462 23.35 -4.95 11.00
CA ARG A 462 23.83 -4.33 9.76
C ARG A 462 23.65 -5.22 8.51
N ALA A 463 23.87 -6.52 8.66
CA ALA A 463 23.80 -7.50 7.57
C ALA A 463 22.41 -7.65 6.93
N TYR A 464 21.35 -7.21 7.60
CA TYR A 464 19.98 -7.30 7.11
C TYR A 464 19.57 -6.10 6.22
N TYR A 465 20.41 -5.07 6.12
CA TYR A 465 20.12 -3.85 5.37
C TYR A 465 20.99 -3.75 4.13
N LEU A 466 20.41 -3.41 2.99
CA LEU A 466 21.12 -3.17 1.72
C LEU A 466 21.66 -1.74 1.66
N GLU A 467 20.93 -0.79 2.24
CA GLU A 467 21.29 0.60 2.34
C GLU A 467 22.54 0.81 3.21
N LYS A 468 23.32 1.86 2.96
CA LYS A 468 24.36 2.30 3.88
C LYS A 468 23.74 3.03 5.08
N MET A 469 24.30 2.81 6.26
CA MET A 469 23.81 3.43 7.49
C MET A 469 24.29 4.88 7.59
N ALA A 470 23.35 5.80 7.78
CA ALA A 470 23.62 7.14 8.28
C ALA A 470 23.25 7.16 9.77
N SER A 471 24.21 6.75 10.62
CA SER A 471 23.98 6.60 12.06
C SER A 471 24.07 7.94 12.76
N LEU A 472 22.95 8.40 13.31
CA LEU A 472 22.88 9.58 14.17
C LEU A 472 23.25 9.20 15.61
N PRO A 473 23.89 10.11 16.39
CA PRO A 473 24.46 9.75 17.68
C PRO A 473 23.42 9.45 18.78
N HIS A 474 22.23 10.01 18.70
CA HIS A 474 21.23 9.95 19.77
C HIS A 474 19.97 9.18 19.39
N THR A 475 19.30 9.58 18.33
CA THR A 475 18.06 8.96 17.83
C THR A 475 17.87 9.24 16.34
N LEU A 476 17.23 8.32 15.65
CA LEU A 476 16.76 8.53 14.26
C LEU A 476 15.42 9.30 14.21
N PHE A 477 14.77 9.48 15.35
CA PHE A 477 13.40 9.97 15.43
C PHE A 477 13.37 11.49 15.64
N ALA A 478 12.85 12.23 14.67
CA ALA A 478 12.64 13.67 14.79
C ALA A 478 11.51 13.98 15.78
N THR A 479 11.67 15.07 16.53
CA THR A 479 10.68 15.59 17.45
C THR A 479 10.52 17.09 17.25
N ASP A 480 9.34 17.62 17.59
CA ASP A 480 9.10 19.08 17.62
C ASP A 480 8.96 19.53 19.07
N ARG A 481 9.91 20.37 19.51
CA ARG A 481 9.90 20.98 20.87
C ARG A 481 8.86 22.09 21.05
N GLU A 482 8.28 22.58 19.96
CA GLU A 482 7.29 23.67 19.99
C GLU A 482 5.84 23.13 20.09
N ARG A 483 5.67 21.80 20.29
CA ARG A 483 4.36 21.20 20.48
C ARG A 483 3.69 21.71 21.73
N ARG A 484 2.54 22.35 21.58
CA ARG A 484 1.75 22.88 22.69
C ARG A 484 1.04 21.78 23.44
N ILE A 485 0.98 21.92 24.76
CA ILE A 485 0.13 21.10 25.64
C ILE A 485 -0.93 22.03 26.18
N ALA A 486 -2.21 21.65 26.09
CA ALA A 486 -3.29 22.48 26.59
C ALA A 486 -3.09 22.80 28.10
N GLU A 487 -3.39 24.03 28.49
CA GLU A 487 -3.24 24.49 29.88
C GLU A 487 -4.14 23.65 30.83
N ARG A 488 -5.36 23.38 30.38
CA ARG A 488 -6.28 22.54 31.12
C ARG A 488 -5.97 21.07 30.92
N THR A 489 -5.65 20.38 31.99
CA THR A 489 -5.67 18.91 32.05
C THR A 489 -7.08 18.46 32.48
N PRO A 490 -7.72 17.51 31.77
CA PRO A 490 -8.99 16.96 32.18
C PRO A 490 -8.86 16.27 33.56
N THR A 491 -9.95 16.11 34.30
CA THR A 491 -9.95 15.30 35.53
C THR A 491 -9.96 13.79 35.18
N ARG A 492 -9.60 12.95 36.14
CA ARG A 492 -9.72 11.50 36.00
C ARG A 492 -11.14 11.07 35.70
N ALA A 493 -12.12 11.66 36.39
CA ALA A 493 -13.55 11.41 36.15
C ALA A 493 -14.00 11.76 34.73
N GLU A 494 -13.58 12.88 34.17
CA GLU A 494 -13.84 13.27 32.77
C GLU A 494 -13.21 12.28 31.76
N ALA A 495 -12.11 11.68 32.13
CA ALA A 495 -11.43 10.66 31.33
C ALA A 495 -11.96 9.23 31.54
N GLY A 496 -12.95 9.05 32.42
CA GLY A 496 -13.49 7.73 32.80
C GLY A 496 -12.51 6.90 33.62
N LEU A 497 -11.53 7.52 34.27
CA LEU A 497 -10.55 6.88 35.12
C LEU A 497 -11.00 6.90 36.59
N PRO A 498 -10.62 5.91 37.42
CA PRO A 498 -10.90 5.94 38.86
C PRO A 498 -10.20 7.13 39.52
N GLU A 499 -10.82 7.70 40.57
CA GLU A 499 -10.22 8.81 41.33
C GLU A 499 -8.87 8.38 41.91
N ASP A 500 -8.85 7.22 42.53
CA ASP A 500 -7.64 6.57 43.10
C ASP A 500 -7.21 5.39 42.29
N GLY A 501 -5.95 4.97 42.47
CA GLY A 501 -5.37 3.82 41.81
C GLY A 501 -4.34 4.20 40.74
N PHE A 502 -3.55 3.20 40.37
CA PHE A 502 -2.47 3.36 39.40
C PHE A 502 -3.00 3.26 37.95
N VAL A 503 -2.63 4.19 37.10
CA VAL A 503 -3.04 4.24 35.69
C VAL A 503 -1.89 3.83 34.80
N PHE A 504 -1.87 2.56 34.39
CA PHE A 504 -1.08 2.13 33.24
C PHE A 504 -1.72 2.64 31.96
N CYS A 505 -0.96 3.18 31.03
CA CYS A 505 -1.52 3.57 29.73
C CYS A 505 -0.73 3.00 28.55
N SER A 506 -1.42 2.72 27.44
CA SER A 506 -0.80 2.42 26.14
C SER A 506 -1.68 3.00 25.03
N PHE A 507 -1.26 4.13 24.50
CA PHE A 507 -2.02 4.80 23.43
C PHE A 507 -1.53 4.39 22.03
N ASN A 508 -0.92 3.22 21.95
CA ASN A 508 -0.52 2.60 20.70
C ASN A 508 -1.72 2.25 19.81
N ASN A 509 -1.48 2.14 18.53
CA ASN A 509 -2.45 1.50 17.64
C ASN A 509 -2.64 0.03 18.03
N SER A 510 -3.87 -0.43 18.01
CA SER A 510 -4.26 -1.74 18.55
C SER A 510 -3.62 -2.94 17.86
N TYR A 511 -3.21 -2.84 16.58
CA TYR A 511 -2.47 -3.91 15.90
C TYR A 511 -1.11 -4.23 16.56
N LYS A 512 -0.58 -3.33 17.39
CA LYS A 512 0.65 -3.54 18.17
C LYS A 512 0.43 -4.35 19.46
N ILE A 513 -0.83 -4.46 19.89
CA ILE A 513 -1.21 -5.19 21.10
C ILE A 513 -1.33 -6.66 20.74
N THR A 514 -0.33 -7.44 21.11
CA THR A 514 -0.31 -8.91 20.91
C THR A 514 -0.76 -9.65 22.17
N PRO A 515 -1.16 -10.93 22.07
CA PRO A 515 -1.48 -11.74 23.25
C PRO A 515 -0.39 -11.71 24.33
N GLU A 516 0.90 -11.75 23.92
CA GLU A 516 2.02 -11.82 24.85
C GLU A 516 2.15 -10.58 25.72
N VAL A 517 2.06 -9.39 25.12
CA VAL A 517 2.11 -8.13 25.88
C VAL A 517 0.86 -7.95 26.71
N PHE A 518 -0.31 -8.37 26.18
CA PHE A 518 -1.56 -8.30 26.90
C PHE A 518 -1.58 -9.22 28.12
N ASP A 519 -1.00 -10.42 28.02
CA ASP A 519 -0.81 -11.34 29.16
C ASP A 519 0.01 -10.69 30.29
N VAL A 520 1.10 -9.99 29.95
CA VAL A 520 1.90 -9.24 30.92
C VAL A 520 1.07 -8.15 31.58
N TRP A 521 0.31 -7.37 30.81
CA TRP A 521 -0.54 -6.30 31.35
C TRP A 521 -1.65 -6.84 32.24
N MET A 522 -2.25 -8.00 31.93
CA MET A 522 -3.25 -8.64 32.79
C MET A 522 -2.64 -9.12 34.12
N ARG A 523 -1.42 -9.70 34.08
CA ARG A 523 -0.70 -10.05 35.32
C ARG A 523 -0.37 -8.81 36.16
N LEU A 524 0.00 -7.68 35.53
CA LEU A 524 0.22 -6.42 36.25
C LEU A 524 -1.07 -5.92 36.91
N LEU A 525 -2.19 -5.91 36.20
CA LEU A 525 -3.48 -5.54 36.78
C LEU A 525 -3.84 -6.44 37.97
N ASN A 526 -3.57 -7.75 37.89
CA ASN A 526 -3.82 -8.67 38.99
C ASN A 526 -2.93 -8.38 40.21
N LYS A 527 -1.63 -8.05 39.98
CA LYS A 527 -0.65 -7.79 41.05
C LYS A 527 -0.82 -6.40 41.70
N VAL A 528 -1.43 -5.44 41.01
CA VAL A 528 -1.62 -4.05 41.48
C VAL A 528 -3.10 -3.78 41.67
N PRO A 529 -3.66 -4.00 42.88
CA PRO A 529 -5.09 -3.77 43.14
C PRO A 529 -5.51 -2.32 42.86
N GLY A 530 -6.70 -2.15 42.33
CA GLY A 530 -7.24 -0.83 42.00
C GLY A 530 -6.62 -0.14 40.77
N SER A 531 -5.59 -0.74 40.14
CA SER A 531 -5.04 -0.20 38.92
C SER A 531 -5.93 -0.43 37.69
N VAL A 532 -5.78 0.41 36.69
CA VAL A 532 -6.47 0.29 35.40
C VAL A 532 -5.46 0.33 34.24
N LEU A 533 -5.87 -0.24 33.11
CA LEU A 533 -5.16 -0.10 31.85
C LEU A 533 -5.95 0.85 30.95
N TRP A 534 -5.35 2.00 30.67
CA TRP A 534 -5.94 3.04 29.84
C TRP A 534 -5.43 2.96 28.42
N LEU A 535 -6.29 2.61 27.49
CA LEU A 535 -5.98 2.37 26.08
C LEU A 535 -6.66 3.40 25.19
N ARG A 536 -6.08 3.66 24.01
CA ARG A 536 -6.74 4.45 22.97
C ARG A 536 -7.74 3.58 22.22
N GLY A 537 -9.02 3.97 22.19
CA GLY A 537 -10.02 3.34 21.34
C GLY A 537 -9.75 3.70 19.87
N THR A 538 -9.28 2.73 19.10
CA THR A 538 -8.90 2.93 17.69
C THR A 538 -10.01 2.52 16.73
N ASN A 539 -10.88 1.61 17.13
CA ASN A 539 -12.02 1.11 16.36
C ASN A 539 -13.12 0.57 17.29
N SER A 540 -14.29 0.27 16.72
CA SER A 540 -15.47 -0.14 17.49
C SER A 540 -15.40 -1.59 18.05
N LEU A 541 -14.61 -2.47 17.45
CA LEU A 541 -14.54 -3.89 17.86
C LEU A 541 -13.49 -4.15 18.94
N MET A 542 -12.36 -3.45 18.87
CA MET A 542 -11.21 -3.65 19.77
C MET A 542 -11.58 -3.60 21.24
N PRO A 543 -12.39 -2.65 21.76
CA PRO A 543 -12.75 -2.60 23.17
C PRO A 543 -13.51 -3.86 23.64
N GLY A 544 -14.42 -4.37 22.81
CA GLY A 544 -15.17 -5.60 23.11
C GLY A 544 -14.26 -6.81 23.16
N ASN A 545 -13.43 -6.98 22.15
CA ASN A 545 -12.50 -8.11 22.05
C ASN A 545 -11.48 -8.11 23.22
N LEU A 546 -10.88 -6.97 23.54
CA LEU A 546 -9.94 -6.88 24.67
C LEU A 546 -10.61 -7.11 26.03
N ARG A 547 -11.85 -6.67 26.23
CA ARG A 547 -12.59 -6.98 27.45
C ARG A 547 -12.89 -8.47 27.60
N GLU A 548 -13.25 -9.13 26.51
CA GLU A 548 -13.43 -10.57 26.50
C GLU A 548 -12.12 -11.31 26.83
N GLU A 549 -11.02 -10.88 26.23
CA GLU A 549 -9.69 -11.44 26.50
C GLU A 549 -9.22 -11.18 27.95
N ALA A 550 -9.54 -10.03 28.53
CA ALA A 550 -9.28 -9.75 29.95
C ALA A 550 -10.10 -10.67 30.87
N HIS A 551 -11.38 -10.87 30.57
CA HIS A 551 -12.25 -11.79 31.32
C HIS A 551 -11.72 -13.23 31.28
N LYS A 552 -11.28 -13.73 30.10
CA LYS A 552 -10.65 -15.05 29.96
C LYS A 552 -9.41 -15.21 30.85
N ARG A 553 -8.71 -14.11 31.18
CA ARG A 553 -7.52 -14.06 32.06
C ARG A 553 -7.85 -13.73 33.52
N GLY A 554 -9.15 -13.74 33.88
CA GLY A 554 -9.62 -13.50 35.24
C GLY A 554 -9.55 -12.04 35.71
N ILE A 555 -9.44 -11.08 34.77
CA ILE A 555 -9.44 -9.65 35.06
C ILE A 555 -10.82 -9.08 34.79
N ASP A 556 -11.32 -8.24 35.73
CA ASP A 556 -12.55 -7.48 35.53
C ASP A 556 -12.42 -6.58 34.26
N PRO A 557 -13.27 -6.77 33.25
CA PRO A 557 -13.26 -5.97 32.03
C PRO A 557 -13.41 -4.45 32.25
N ALA A 558 -13.99 -4.02 33.37
CA ALA A 558 -14.13 -2.62 33.72
C ALA A 558 -12.78 -1.95 34.02
N ARG A 559 -11.76 -2.70 34.33
CA ARG A 559 -10.39 -2.19 34.51
C ARG A 559 -9.67 -1.83 33.20
N LEU A 560 -10.27 -2.12 32.05
CA LEU A 560 -9.83 -1.65 30.75
C LEU A 560 -10.65 -0.39 30.37
N VAL A 561 -10.00 0.75 30.45
CA VAL A 561 -10.60 2.04 30.12
C VAL A 561 -10.16 2.46 28.72
N PHE A 562 -11.09 2.93 27.89
CA PHE A 562 -10.81 3.31 26.50
C PHE A 562 -11.01 4.80 26.28
N ALA A 563 -9.93 5.49 25.94
CA ALA A 563 -9.95 6.91 25.62
C ALA A 563 -10.43 7.14 24.18
N PRO A 564 -11.35 8.08 23.93
CA PRO A 564 -11.70 8.49 22.58
C PRO A 564 -10.53 9.21 21.90
N ILE A 565 -10.60 9.36 20.57
CA ILE A 565 -9.64 10.20 19.83
C ILE A 565 -9.85 11.65 20.24
N ALA A 566 -8.78 12.33 20.68
CA ALA A 566 -8.84 13.75 21.01
C ALA A 566 -8.90 14.58 19.71
N PRO A 567 -9.76 15.61 19.62
CA PRO A 567 -9.89 16.45 18.43
C PRO A 567 -8.61 17.24 18.12
N LYS A 568 -7.88 17.66 19.17
CA LYS A 568 -6.66 18.46 19.06
C LYS A 568 -5.47 17.74 19.70
N MET A 569 -4.29 17.93 19.12
CA MET A 569 -3.04 17.37 19.65
C MET A 569 -2.72 17.91 21.05
N GLU A 570 -2.96 19.19 21.32
CA GLU A 570 -2.72 19.81 22.63
C GLU A 570 -3.55 19.18 23.75
N ASP A 571 -4.82 18.82 23.48
CA ASP A 571 -5.69 18.12 24.41
C ASP A 571 -5.25 16.66 24.61
N HIS A 572 -4.78 16.02 23.51
CA HIS A 572 -4.21 14.68 23.58
C HIS A 572 -2.99 14.66 24.51
N LEU A 573 -2.10 15.62 24.40
CA LEU A 573 -0.91 15.71 25.25
C LEU A 573 -1.28 16.04 26.71
N ALA A 574 -2.25 16.93 26.92
CA ALA A 574 -2.69 17.30 28.28
C ALA A 574 -3.31 16.11 29.04
N ARG A 575 -4.17 15.32 28.39
CA ARG A 575 -4.80 14.16 29.04
C ARG A 575 -3.80 13.06 29.41
N LEU A 576 -2.67 12.90 28.68
CA LEU A 576 -1.64 11.91 29.02
C LEU A 576 -1.11 12.08 30.44
N ARG A 577 -1.12 13.31 31.00
CA ARG A 577 -0.69 13.60 32.35
C ARG A 577 -1.50 12.87 33.45
N LEU A 578 -2.65 12.30 33.11
CA LEU A 578 -3.47 11.50 34.03
C LEU A 578 -2.90 10.08 34.21
N ALA A 579 -2.02 9.63 33.32
CA ALA A 579 -1.37 8.34 33.42
C ALA A 579 -0.17 8.36 34.38
N ASP A 580 0.07 7.23 35.02
CA ASP A 580 1.22 7.05 35.91
C ASP A 580 2.43 6.47 35.19
N LEU A 581 2.22 5.51 34.28
CA LEU A 581 3.25 4.85 33.51
C LEU A 581 2.71 4.46 32.13
N PHE A 582 3.43 4.83 31.07
CA PHE A 582 3.18 4.31 29.73
C PHE A 582 3.84 2.94 29.60
N VAL A 583 3.05 1.91 29.31
CA VAL A 583 3.47 0.53 29.12
C VAL A 583 3.48 0.21 27.61
N ASP A 584 4.67 -0.01 27.07
CA ASP A 584 4.86 -0.17 25.62
C ASP A 584 4.58 -1.60 25.14
N CYS A 585 4.34 -1.76 23.83
CA CYS A 585 4.18 -3.03 23.13
C CYS A 585 5.54 -3.65 22.78
N PHE A 586 5.59 -4.99 22.61
CA PHE A 586 6.85 -5.72 22.42
C PHE A 586 7.25 -5.84 20.94
N ALA A 587 6.37 -6.37 20.09
CA ALA A 587 6.67 -6.64 18.69
C ALA A 587 6.86 -5.38 17.84
N PHE A 588 6.13 -4.34 18.18
CA PHE A 588 6.18 -3.04 17.52
C PHE A 588 6.05 -1.93 18.57
N ASN A 589 7.15 -1.31 18.94
CA ASN A 589 7.18 -0.28 19.99
C ASN A 589 6.36 0.97 19.65
N ALA A 590 6.04 1.71 20.68
CA ALA A 590 5.58 3.09 20.59
C ALA A 590 6.68 3.97 19.95
N GLN A 591 6.27 4.85 19.09
CA GLN A 591 7.14 5.82 18.40
C GLN A 591 6.62 7.22 18.72
N THR A 592 5.75 7.77 17.86
CA THR A 592 5.05 9.04 18.16
C THR A 592 4.39 9.02 19.53
N THR A 593 3.70 7.94 19.89
CA THR A 593 2.99 7.81 21.16
C THR A 593 3.93 7.77 22.38
N ALA A 594 5.14 7.21 22.24
CA ALA A 594 6.18 7.29 23.27
C ALA A 594 6.74 8.71 23.37
N SER A 595 7.03 9.37 22.24
CA SER A 595 7.45 10.77 22.19
C SER A 595 6.41 11.69 22.85
N ASP A 596 5.11 11.46 22.59
CA ASP A 596 4.00 12.23 23.18
C ASP A 596 3.94 12.04 24.70
N ALA A 597 4.07 10.79 25.18
CA ALA A 597 4.06 10.49 26.60
C ALA A 597 5.27 11.14 27.31
N LEU A 598 6.47 11.02 26.78
CA LEU A 598 7.68 11.64 27.31
C LEU A 598 7.58 13.17 27.32
N TRP A 599 7.03 13.77 26.25
CA TRP A 599 6.79 15.21 26.17
C TRP A 599 5.77 15.69 27.19
N ALA A 600 4.71 14.91 27.41
CA ALA A 600 3.69 15.18 28.43
C ALA A 600 4.21 14.98 29.89
N GLY A 601 5.40 14.38 30.07
CA GLY A 601 6.00 14.09 31.37
C GLY A 601 5.59 12.74 31.96
N VAL A 602 5.12 11.80 31.13
CA VAL A 602 4.75 10.44 31.54
C VAL A 602 5.94 9.51 31.22
N PRO A 603 6.48 8.79 32.21
CA PRO A 603 7.52 7.80 31.97
C PRO A 603 7.04 6.69 31.02
N VAL A 604 7.90 6.27 30.11
CA VAL A 604 7.66 5.18 29.15
C VAL A 604 8.53 4.00 29.53
N LEU A 605 7.93 2.83 29.72
CA LEU A 605 8.63 1.57 29.93
C LEU A 605 8.56 0.75 28.65
N THR A 606 9.70 0.32 28.12
CA THR A 606 9.78 -0.50 26.91
C THR A 606 10.61 -1.75 27.06
N CYS A 607 10.37 -2.73 26.19
CA CYS A 607 11.20 -3.92 26.04
C CYS A 607 11.77 -3.98 24.63
N LEU A 608 13.10 -4.10 24.50
CA LEU A 608 13.76 -4.19 23.20
C LEU A 608 13.49 -5.57 22.57
N GLY A 609 12.96 -5.54 21.36
CA GLY A 609 12.79 -6.73 20.54
C GLY A 609 13.88 -6.89 19.46
N PRO A 610 13.72 -7.87 18.57
CA PRO A 610 14.74 -8.23 17.58
C PRO A 610 14.72 -7.36 16.31
N THR A 611 13.67 -6.58 16.05
CA THR A 611 13.52 -5.78 14.82
C THR A 611 13.67 -4.29 15.11
N MET A 612 13.92 -3.47 14.09
CA MET A 612 14.02 -2.01 14.25
C MET A 612 12.76 -1.44 14.90
N VAL A 613 11.57 -1.83 14.42
CA VAL A 613 10.29 -1.29 14.93
C VAL A 613 10.04 -1.66 16.40
N SER A 614 10.65 -2.72 16.91
CA SER A 614 10.57 -3.15 18.32
C SER A 614 11.71 -2.55 19.19
N ARG A 615 12.41 -1.52 18.70
CA ARG A 615 13.56 -0.91 19.38
C ARG A 615 13.51 0.61 19.42
N VAL A 616 12.62 1.24 18.62
CA VAL A 616 12.56 2.72 18.48
C VAL A 616 12.31 3.41 19.82
N ALA A 617 11.40 2.90 20.66
CA ALA A 617 11.16 3.48 21.99
C ALA A 617 12.42 3.44 22.87
N GLY A 618 13.23 2.39 22.74
CA GLY A 618 14.54 2.33 23.40
C GLY A 618 15.50 3.43 22.93
N GLY A 619 15.52 3.75 21.63
CA GLY A 619 16.25 4.87 21.07
C GLY A 619 15.80 6.22 21.66
N LEU A 620 14.47 6.43 21.78
CA LEU A 620 13.92 7.64 22.42
C LEU A 620 14.35 7.75 23.89
N LEU A 621 14.25 6.65 24.66
CA LEU A 621 14.65 6.62 26.07
C LEU A 621 16.15 6.83 26.26
N ASN A 622 16.98 6.31 25.36
CA ASN A 622 18.40 6.57 25.37
C ASN A 622 18.70 8.05 25.08
N ALA A 623 18.04 8.64 24.10
CA ALA A 623 18.22 10.05 23.73
C ALA A 623 17.76 11.04 24.81
N ILE A 624 16.79 10.64 25.67
CA ILE A 624 16.34 11.45 26.82
C ILE A 624 17.10 11.07 28.12
N ASP A 625 18.11 10.22 28.03
CA ASP A 625 18.91 9.76 29.16
C ASP A 625 18.10 9.06 30.28
N MET A 626 17.19 8.16 29.84
CA MET A 626 16.36 7.33 30.72
C MET A 626 16.57 5.80 30.46
N PRO A 627 17.83 5.31 30.39
CA PRO A 627 18.11 3.92 30.02
C PRO A 627 17.58 2.91 31.05
N GLU A 628 17.31 3.31 32.28
CA GLU A 628 16.73 2.50 33.35
C GLU A 628 15.27 2.05 33.04
N LEU A 629 14.61 2.65 32.05
CA LEU A 629 13.28 2.27 31.56
C LEU A 629 13.33 1.37 30.31
N ILE A 630 14.52 0.94 29.91
CA ILE A 630 14.74 0.01 28.80
C ILE A 630 14.99 -1.38 29.36
N THR A 631 14.13 -2.34 29.04
CA THR A 631 14.28 -3.75 29.44
C THR A 631 14.61 -4.63 28.24
N ARG A 632 15.06 -5.86 28.48
CA ARG A 632 15.47 -6.81 27.45
C ARG A 632 14.69 -8.12 27.48
N THR A 633 13.93 -8.36 28.56
CA THR A 633 13.05 -9.53 28.70
C THR A 633 11.69 -9.11 29.24
N HIS A 634 10.66 -9.91 28.94
CA HIS A 634 9.31 -9.66 29.43
C HIS A 634 9.24 -9.71 30.97
N ASP A 635 10.04 -10.56 31.62
CA ASP A 635 10.10 -10.62 33.07
C ASP A 635 10.71 -9.37 33.69
N GLN A 636 11.78 -8.82 33.10
CA GLN A 636 12.34 -7.53 33.52
C GLN A 636 11.33 -6.40 33.38
N TYR A 637 10.60 -6.39 32.26
CA TYR A 637 9.57 -5.39 31.99
C TYR A 637 8.44 -5.48 33.02
N GLU A 638 7.91 -6.68 33.28
CA GLU A 638 6.85 -6.89 34.27
C GLU A 638 7.32 -6.51 35.68
N ALA A 639 8.52 -6.92 36.07
CA ALA A 639 9.09 -6.61 37.38
C ALA A 639 9.29 -5.11 37.58
N LEU A 640 9.79 -4.41 36.56
CA LEU A 640 10.00 -2.96 36.63
C LEU A 640 8.68 -2.19 36.65
N ALA A 641 7.69 -2.60 35.82
CA ALA A 641 6.35 -2.01 35.85
C ALA A 641 5.68 -2.17 37.20
N PHE A 642 5.80 -3.36 37.82
CA PHE A 642 5.28 -3.65 39.16
C PHE A 642 5.95 -2.78 40.23
N SER A 643 7.29 -2.71 40.23
CA SER A 643 8.03 -1.89 41.20
C SER A 643 7.65 -0.39 41.07
N LEU A 644 7.56 0.16 39.83
CA LEU A 644 7.14 1.54 39.63
C LEU A 644 5.69 1.80 40.11
N ALA A 645 4.82 0.80 40.02
CA ALA A 645 3.45 0.91 40.49
C ALA A 645 3.29 0.79 42.01
N THR A 646 4.21 0.10 42.70
CA THR A 646 4.11 -0.20 44.14
C THR A 646 5.10 0.60 44.99
N GLU A 647 6.07 1.27 44.37
CA GLU A 647 7.09 2.08 45.04
C GLU A 647 6.95 3.56 44.65
N PRO A 648 6.06 4.35 45.30
CA PRO A 648 5.76 5.73 44.89
C PRO A 648 7.02 6.65 44.87
N ARG A 649 7.98 6.41 45.76
CA ARG A 649 9.23 7.17 45.80
C ARG A 649 10.07 6.95 44.54
N ARG A 650 10.13 5.70 44.04
CA ARG A 650 10.86 5.36 42.83
C ARG A 650 10.23 6.01 41.60
N LEU A 651 8.91 5.93 41.48
CA LEU A 651 8.18 6.59 40.39
C LEU A 651 8.39 8.12 40.44
N ALA A 652 8.33 8.74 41.62
CA ALA A 652 8.56 10.17 41.77
C ALA A 652 9.97 10.59 41.32
N GLN A 653 11.00 9.78 41.62
CA GLN A 653 12.36 10.01 41.15
C GLN A 653 12.46 9.93 39.62
N ILE A 654 11.84 8.93 39.00
CA ILE A 654 11.79 8.78 37.55
C ILE A 654 11.07 9.96 36.91
N ARG A 655 9.94 10.39 37.45
CA ARG A 655 9.21 11.58 36.95
C ARG A 655 10.01 12.86 37.09
N ALA A 656 10.71 13.04 38.20
CA ALA A 656 11.58 14.22 38.43
C ALA A 656 12.73 14.25 37.40
N LYS A 657 13.40 13.11 37.19
CA LYS A 657 14.46 12.98 36.19
C LYS A 657 13.92 13.26 34.78
N LEU A 658 12.75 12.72 34.40
CA LEU A 658 12.12 13.00 33.14
C LEU A 658 11.79 14.49 32.96
N ALA A 659 11.26 15.14 33.99
CA ALA A 659 10.91 16.57 33.94
C ALA A 659 12.13 17.46 33.67
N GLU A 660 13.31 17.10 34.22
CA GLU A 660 14.58 17.77 33.94
C GLU A 660 15.08 17.42 32.53
N ASN A 661 15.18 16.12 32.22
CA ASN A 661 15.83 15.62 31.00
C ASN A 661 15.13 16.07 29.73
N ARG A 662 13.79 16.15 29.72
CA ARG A 662 13.02 16.58 28.54
C ARG A 662 13.34 18.01 28.08
N LEU A 663 13.92 18.84 28.96
CA LEU A 663 14.27 20.23 28.66
C LEU A 663 15.72 20.40 28.20
N CYS A 664 16.61 19.46 28.54
CA CYS A 664 18.05 19.62 28.33
C CYS A 664 18.72 18.46 27.57
N LYS A 665 18.05 17.31 27.39
CA LYS A 665 18.64 16.14 26.70
C LYS A 665 18.30 16.13 25.20
N PRO A 666 19.08 15.41 24.38
CA PRO A 666 19.00 15.43 22.92
C PRO A 666 17.64 15.13 22.31
N LEU A 667 16.78 14.31 22.95
CA LEU A 667 15.52 13.85 22.35
C LEU A 667 14.65 15.00 21.84
N PHE A 668 14.51 16.08 22.62
CA PHE A 668 13.69 17.24 22.26
C PHE A 668 14.53 18.47 21.85
N ASP A 669 15.83 18.30 21.61
CA ASP A 669 16.66 19.33 21.02
C ASP A 669 16.56 19.24 19.48
N THR A 670 15.45 19.75 18.92
CA THR A 670 15.18 19.75 17.48
C THR A 670 16.33 20.40 16.67
N PRO A 671 16.92 21.56 17.08
CA PRO A 671 18.07 22.13 16.42
C PRO A 671 19.30 21.21 16.39
N LEU A 672 19.57 20.48 17.47
CA LEU A 672 20.67 19.51 17.54
C LEU A 672 20.42 18.34 16.58
N PHE A 673 19.22 17.78 16.59
CA PHE A 673 18.82 16.72 15.66
C PHE A 673 19.02 17.15 14.20
N THR A 674 18.54 18.36 13.86
CA THR A 674 18.68 18.92 12.51
C THR A 674 20.14 19.04 12.10
N ARG A 675 21.02 19.57 12.98
CA ARG A 675 22.46 19.65 12.68
C ARG A 675 23.10 18.28 12.44
N HIS A 676 22.71 17.24 13.19
CA HIS A 676 23.23 15.89 12.97
C HIS A 676 22.79 15.34 11.61
N LEU A 677 21.52 15.53 11.25
CA LEU A 677 20.99 15.09 9.97
C LEU A 677 21.64 15.84 8.80
N GLU A 678 21.84 17.16 8.93
CA GLU A 678 22.55 17.99 7.95
C GLU A 678 24.00 17.57 7.76
N ASN A 679 24.64 17.15 8.85
CA ASN A 679 26.01 16.61 8.78
C ASN A 679 26.03 15.31 7.96
N ALA A 680 25.05 14.41 8.18
CA ALA A 680 24.91 13.21 7.35
C ALA A 680 24.69 13.57 5.87
N TYR A 681 23.75 14.46 5.57
CA TYR A 681 23.46 14.91 4.20
C TYR A 681 24.65 15.56 3.52
N THR A 682 25.42 16.38 4.26
CA THR A 682 26.64 16.99 3.73
C THR A 682 27.67 15.92 3.36
N GLN A 683 27.89 14.91 4.21
CA GLN A 683 28.82 13.82 3.92
C GLN A 683 28.36 13.00 2.72
N MET A 684 27.05 12.70 2.60
CA MET A 684 26.49 12.01 1.43
C MET A 684 26.72 12.80 0.15
N TYR A 685 26.43 14.10 0.18
CA TYR A 685 26.60 15.01 -0.95
C TYR A 685 28.05 15.16 -1.39
N GLU A 686 28.98 15.40 -0.45
CA GLU A 686 30.40 15.55 -0.75
C GLU A 686 31.00 14.26 -1.32
N ARG A 687 30.64 13.09 -0.79
CA ARG A 687 31.05 11.79 -1.37
C ARG A 687 30.56 11.63 -2.79
N TYR A 688 29.29 11.94 -3.04
CA TYR A 688 28.70 11.86 -4.39
C TYR A 688 29.37 12.85 -5.36
N GLN A 689 29.61 14.09 -4.96
CA GLN A 689 30.27 15.10 -5.80
C GLN A 689 31.74 14.72 -6.13
N ALA A 690 32.40 14.04 -5.22
CA ALA A 690 33.76 13.56 -5.38
C ALA A 690 33.87 12.18 -6.08
N ASP A 691 32.76 11.64 -6.57
CA ASP A 691 32.66 10.29 -7.19
C ASP A 691 33.23 9.16 -6.30
N LEU A 692 33.10 9.33 -4.98
CA LEU A 692 33.51 8.32 -4.01
C LEU A 692 32.41 7.24 -3.84
N PRO A 693 32.80 5.98 -3.53
CA PRO A 693 31.82 4.95 -3.26
C PRO A 693 30.96 5.29 -2.04
N ILE A 694 29.69 4.83 -2.05
CA ILE A 694 28.82 4.96 -0.89
C ILE A 694 29.32 4.09 0.26
N GLU A 695 29.38 4.66 1.47
CA GLU A 695 29.83 4.00 2.70
C GLU A 695 28.93 4.37 3.87
N ASP A 696 28.99 3.57 4.94
CA ASP A 696 28.30 3.92 6.18
C ASP A 696 28.86 5.24 6.75
N ILE A 697 27.97 6.11 7.19
CA ILE A 697 28.27 7.42 7.77
C ILE A 697 27.98 7.36 9.26
N GLN A 698 29.00 7.71 10.06
CA GLN A 698 28.87 7.84 11.50
C GLN A 698 28.91 9.33 11.87
N VAL A 699 27.76 9.90 12.21
CA VAL A 699 27.68 11.28 12.67
C VAL A 699 28.17 11.36 14.12
N ARG A 700 29.08 12.29 14.39
CA ARG A 700 29.58 12.53 15.75
C ARG A 700 28.60 13.41 16.54
N ALA A 701 28.52 13.17 17.87
CA ALA A 701 27.69 13.94 18.79
C ALA A 701 28.14 15.40 18.94
#